data_ff6c61027584883fde24f270553e5107
#
_entry.id   ff6c61027584883fde24f270553e5107
#
_cell.length_a   1.000
_cell.length_b   1.000
_cell.length_c   1.000
_cell.angle_alpha   90.00
_cell.angle_beta   90.00
_cell.angle_gamma   90.00
#
_symmetry.space_group_name_H-M   'P 1'
#
loop_
_entity.id
_entity.type
_entity.pdbx_description
1 polymer ?
#
loop_
_entity_poly.entity_id
_entity_poly.type
_entity_poly.pdbx_seq_one_letter_code
_entity_poly.pdbx_strand_id
1 'polypeptide(L)'
;MIRRLILAATAVIAMFLAGSCAKYKYETVKGDPLNTKIYTLDNGLKVYMTVNKETPRVQTYIAVKVGSKNDPKETTGLAHYLEHLMFKGTESFGTSDYAAEKPMLDSIKALFEVYRTKTDPEERKAIYHQIDSISYEASKIAIPNEYDKLMAVIGADNTNAFTSNDMTVYQEDIPSNEIDNWAKIEADRFMHPVIRGFHTELEAVYEEKNMSLTQDNRKAMEAIDLALFPHHPYGLQTTLGTQEHLKNPSIVNIENYRANFYVPNNVAICVSGDFDPDTFVATIEKYFGEWKPNPDIKYLEYEPEQAITAPVQKDVYGLDAEFVMMGWRVPGSNDFLRSEVGDIVGDILYNGQAGLADLNLIQAQKVNGFYGFNYTRPDYGEFLLVGYPREGQTLDEVRDLMLGQVAKLRSGDFDESLIQSILDNYKLSEMRKLESNEDMAMSFVESFINGHNWKDDALQMQRLEKITKQQIVDWANEYLGANSYVAVYKRIGEDKDIKKIAAPAITPIETNRDKQSEFLTEIQNTEVTPIEPVFVDFSKDMSKGSVAEGIELLYKKNEINDVTTLTSVFDRGTQSDPRLDLAFDYLGYLGTPTRTAEQIKKELYELACYQRLSCGPTQSSIGVSGLDKNVGKAMDIVEDLIFNAQPDTAILAGLKSDIFKSRSDSKLSQRACFSALQKYLFYGPEFIRNTTLTNEQIASLTSDELLQAVRDLYTKRHDILYYGPSDETTAKNMIAEHHKISENPESLERVHPQARQVTSSEVFIAPYDANQFYYLQYSDRGEKFNVANDPAVRMFNSYFGSGMGAIVFQEMREARGLAYSAAAYLSDLGYKDCDYMFYAFIAAQNEKAQEAIEAFASIINDMPESEKAFDVAKTSLLTSIRSSRTTGINVLYKYLDLQDYGLTENREKAVFEKVQDMTLADVKAFQEKWIKGRKYVYGFLGNKEGLDMDFIGSLGPVTDLTLEEIFGY
;
A
#
# COMPACT_ATOMS: atom_id res chain seq x y z
N MET A 1 -61.98 -24.23 -25.50
CA MET A 1 -60.78 -25.10 -25.71
C MET A 1 -59.69 -24.33 -26.49
N ILE A 2 -60.02 -23.64 -27.56
CA ILE A 2 -59.08 -22.90 -28.43
C ILE A 2 -58.40 -21.73 -27.69
N ARG A 3 -59.06 -20.97 -26.79
CA ARG A 3 -58.44 -19.90 -25.99
C ARG A 3 -57.43 -20.38 -24.95
N ARG A 4 -57.50 -21.59 -24.44
CA ARG A 4 -56.52 -22.19 -23.53
C ARG A 4 -55.30 -22.75 -24.26
N LEU A 5 -55.43 -23.16 -25.49
CA LEU A 5 -54.34 -23.58 -26.37
C LEU A 5 -53.47 -22.37 -26.85
N ILE A 6 -54.13 -21.23 -27.14
CA ILE A 6 -53.44 -20.01 -27.52
C ILE A 6 -52.64 -19.45 -26.32
N LEU A 7 -53.19 -19.48 -25.08
CA LEU A 7 -52.49 -19.05 -23.87
C LEU A 7 -51.35 -19.99 -23.48
N ALA A 8 -51.46 -21.29 -23.76
CA ALA A 8 -50.38 -22.25 -23.53
C ALA A 8 -49.27 -22.09 -24.60
N ALA A 9 -49.62 -21.82 -25.85
CA ALA A 9 -48.64 -21.57 -26.90
C ALA A 9 -47.90 -20.22 -26.72
N THR A 10 -48.57 -19.16 -26.23
CA THR A 10 -47.92 -17.87 -25.88
C THR A 10 -47.06 -18.00 -24.61
N ALA A 11 -47.39 -18.80 -23.63
CA ALA A 11 -46.55 -19.07 -22.46
C ALA A 11 -45.30 -19.89 -22.81
N VAL A 12 -45.38 -20.83 -23.74
CA VAL A 12 -44.29 -21.63 -24.25
C VAL A 12 -43.38 -20.79 -25.14
N ILE A 13 -43.90 -19.88 -25.97
CA ILE A 13 -43.10 -18.95 -26.76
C ILE A 13 -42.50 -17.85 -25.89
N ALA A 14 -43.16 -17.42 -24.81
CA ALA A 14 -42.57 -16.49 -23.82
C ALA A 14 -41.46 -17.17 -22.97
N MET A 15 -41.54 -18.48 -22.72
CA MET A 15 -40.44 -19.22 -22.06
C MET A 15 -39.27 -19.52 -23.01
N PHE A 16 -39.49 -19.54 -24.34
CA PHE A 16 -38.40 -19.65 -25.30
C PHE A 16 -37.78 -18.29 -25.67
N LEU A 17 -38.43 -17.17 -25.36
CA LEU A 17 -37.85 -15.82 -25.57
C LEU A 17 -37.22 -15.24 -24.29
N ALA A 18 -37.31 -15.94 -23.15
CA ALA A 18 -36.60 -15.59 -21.92
C ALA A 18 -35.29 -16.40 -21.72
N GLY A 19 -34.93 -17.29 -22.65
CA GLY A 19 -33.58 -17.79 -22.80
C GLY A 19 -32.81 -16.76 -23.62
N SER A 20 -32.32 -15.70 -22.98
CA SER A 20 -31.18 -14.94 -23.50
C SER A 20 -30.09 -15.99 -23.72
N CYS A 21 -29.84 -16.38 -24.99
CA CYS A 21 -28.62 -17.10 -25.34
C CYS A 21 -27.49 -16.17 -24.95
N ALA A 22 -26.85 -16.41 -23.79
CA ALA A 22 -25.60 -15.77 -23.49
C ALA A 22 -24.68 -16.00 -24.70
N LYS A 23 -24.16 -14.95 -25.27
CA LYS A 23 -23.28 -14.99 -26.46
C LYS A 23 -22.05 -15.85 -26.18
N TYR A 24 -21.60 -15.84 -24.91
CA TYR A 24 -20.41 -16.51 -24.42
C TYR A 24 -20.78 -17.63 -23.43
N LYS A 25 -20.00 -18.70 -23.44
CA LYS A 25 -20.13 -19.79 -22.47
C LYS A 25 -19.08 -19.63 -21.38
N TYR A 26 -19.50 -19.21 -20.20
CA TYR A 26 -18.64 -19.03 -19.04
C TYR A 26 -18.46 -20.33 -18.25
N GLU A 27 -17.25 -20.52 -17.72
CA GLU A 27 -17.03 -21.42 -16.59
C GLU A 27 -17.54 -20.72 -15.32
N THR A 28 -18.32 -21.42 -14.52
CA THR A 28 -18.88 -20.93 -13.24
C THR A 28 -18.86 -22.00 -12.19
N VAL A 29 -18.78 -21.63 -10.93
CA VAL A 29 -18.77 -22.55 -9.78
C VAL A 29 -20.03 -22.35 -8.95
N LYS A 30 -20.77 -23.44 -8.71
CA LYS A 30 -21.95 -23.38 -7.85
C LYS A 30 -21.53 -23.16 -6.40
N GLY A 31 -22.04 -22.12 -5.77
CA GLY A 31 -21.72 -21.78 -4.39
C GLY A 31 -20.50 -20.86 -4.24
N ASP A 32 -19.97 -20.35 -5.33
CA ASP A 32 -18.97 -19.30 -5.37
C ASP A 32 -19.55 -17.97 -4.84
N PRO A 33 -19.03 -17.41 -3.75
CA PRO A 33 -19.52 -16.15 -3.20
C PRO A 33 -19.33 -14.97 -4.13
N LEU A 34 -18.31 -14.98 -5.01
CA LEU A 34 -18.03 -13.92 -5.97
C LEU A 34 -18.87 -14.02 -7.25
N ASN A 35 -19.62 -15.12 -7.45
CA ASN A 35 -20.37 -15.38 -8.69
C ASN A 35 -19.50 -15.23 -9.95
N THR A 36 -18.27 -15.70 -9.88
CA THR A 36 -17.24 -15.57 -10.88
C THR A 36 -17.65 -16.15 -12.22
N LYS A 37 -17.35 -15.41 -13.28
CA LYS A 37 -17.42 -15.87 -14.67
C LYS A 37 -16.03 -15.92 -15.27
N ILE A 38 -15.64 -17.07 -15.79
CA ILE A 38 -14.34 -17.25 -16.44
C ILE A 38 -14.57 -17.55 -17.92
N TYR A 39 -13.86 -16.84 -18.77
CA TYR A 39 -13.86 -17.06 -20.22
C TYR A 39 -12.43 -17.23 -20.71
N THR A 40 -12.25 -18.21 -21.61
CA THR A 40 -10.94 -18.42 -22.25
C THR A 40 -11.09 -18.12 -23.74
N LEU A 41 -10.32 -17.15 -24.25
CA LEU A 41 -10.27 -16.80 -25.66
C LEU A 41 -9.62 -17.94 -26.47
N ASP A 42 -9.86 -17.97 -27.79
CA ASP A 42 -9.30 -18.98 -28.70
C ASP A 42 -7.74 -18.99 -28.69
N ASN A 43 -7.08 -17.87 -28.36
CA ASN A 43 -5.64 -17.78 -28.20
C ASN A 43 -5.11 -18.17 -26.82
N GLY A 44 -5.99 -18.58 -25.90
CA GLY A 44 -5.64 -19.07 -24.56
C GLY A 44 -5.65 -17.99 -23.47
N LEU A 45 -5.90 -16.73 -23.78
CA LEU A 45 -6.05 -15.67 -22.79
C LEU A 45 -7.26 -15.94 -21.90
N LYS A 46 -7.06 -15.96 -20.59
CA LYS A 46 -8.14 -16.13 -19.60
C LYS A 46 -8.67 -14.79 -19.11
N VAL A 47 -9.97 -14.71 -18.92
CA VAL A 47 -10.65 -13.53 -18.37
C VAL A 47 -11.47 -13.97 -17.17
N TYR A 48 -11.09 -13.52 -15.97
CA TYR A 48 -11.81 -13.74 -14.73
C TYR A 48 -12.60 -12.49 -14.37
N MET A 49 -13.88 -12.65 -14.05
CA MET A 49 -14.80 -11.53 -13.90
C MET A 49 -15.74 -11.73 -12.72
N THR A 50 -15.90 -10.70 -11.89
CA THR A 50 -17.04 -10.55 -10.98
C THR A 50 -17.67 -9.17 -11.13
N VAL A 51 -19.00 -9.08 -11.05
CA VAL A 51 -19.73 -7.82 -11.24
C VAL A 51 -20.10 -7.23 -9.88
N ASN A 52 -19.61 -6.02 -9.63
CA ASN A 52 -19.97 -5.20 -8.49
C ASN A 52 -20.32 -3.78 -8.98
N LYS A 53 -21.55 -3.33 -8.70
CA LYS A 53 -22.09 -2.07 -9.20
C LYS A 53 -22.14 -0.95 -8.15
N GLU A 54 -21.44 -1.11 -7.05
CA GLU A 54 -21.43 -0.11 -5.98
C GLU A 54 -20.80 1.21 -6.43
N THR A 55 -19.75 1.11 -7.26
CA THR A 55 -19.10 2.27 -7.88
C THR A 55 -19.08 2.08 -9.40
N PRO A 56 -19.15 3.14 -10.22
CA PRO A 56 -19.04 3.05 -11.67
C PRO A 56 -17.55 2.92 -12.11
N ARG A 57 -16.84 2.00 -11.50
CA ARG A 57 -15.41 1.73 -11.75
C ARG A 57 -15.16 0.24 -11.89
N VAL A 58 -14.04 -0.10 -12.47
CA VAL A 58 -13.59 -1.48 -12.68
C VAL A 58 -12.12 -1.57 -12.26
N GLN A 59 -11.86 -2.36 -11.23
CA GLN A 59 -10.50 -2.77 -10.91
C GLN A 59 -10.04 -3.82 -11.90
N THR A 60 -8.90 -3.60 -12.51
CA THR A 60 -8.30 -4.48 -13.51
C THR A 60 -6.93 -4.94 -13.09
N TYR A 61 -6.63 -6.21 -13.36
CA TYR A 61 -5.29 -6.78 -13.29
C TYR A 61 -5.01 -7.53 -14.58
N ILE A 62 -3.84 -7.29 -15.16
CA ILE A 62 -3.27 -8.14 -16.21
C ILE A 62 -2.11 -8.90 -15.61
N ALA A 63 -2.35 -10.18 -15.30
CA ALA A 63 -1.41 -11.03 -14.58
C ALA A 63 -0.63 -11.93 -15.55
N VAL A 64 0.67 -11.80 -15.57
CA VAL A 64 1.60 -12.67 -16.31
C VAL A 64 2.15 -13.71 -15.35
N LYS A 65 1.99 -15.01 -15.69
CA LYS A 65 2.45 -16.12 -14.85
C LYS A 65 3.96 -16.34 -15.03
N VAL A 66 4.73 -15.34 -14.67
CA VAL A 66 6.20 -15.36 -14.67
C VAL A 66 6.75 -14.22 -13.83
N GLY A 67 7.83 -14.49 -13.11
CA GLY A 67 8.56 -13.51 -12.30
C GLY A 67 10.05 -13.84 -12.27
N SER A 68 10.74 -13.28 -11.26
CA SER A 68 12.20 -13.33 -11.17
C SER A 68 12.80 -14.75 -11.09
N LYS A 69 12.04 -15.76 -10.67
CA LYS A 69 12.54 -17.14 -10.64
C LYS A 69 12.93 -17.68 -12.01
N ASN A 70 12.43 -17.06 -13.08
CA ASN A 70 12.74 -17.43 -14.47
C ASN A 70 13.75 -16.49 -15.14
N ASP A 71 14.38 -15.60 -14.39
CA ASP A 71 15.45 -14.75 -14.91
C ASP A 71 16.64 -15.60 -15.37
N PRO A 72 17.32 -15.23 -16.47
CA PRO A 72 18.60 -15.84 -16.80
C PRO A 72 19.60 -15.62 -15.66
N LYS A 73 20.35 -16.66 -15.30
CA LYS A 73 21.27 -16.64 -14.13
C LYS A 73 22.33 -15.54 -14.19
N GLU A 74 22.68 -15.08 -15.37
CA GLU A 74 23.66 -14.03 -15.63
C GLU A 74 23.06 -12.61 -15.76
N THR A 75 21.75 -12.48 -15.66
CA THR A 75 21.01 -11.21 -15.76
C THR A 75 19.79 -11.21 -14.83
N THR A 76 19.99 -11.48 -13.54
CA THR A 76 18.92 -11.45 -12.54
C THR A 76 18.40 -10.02 -12.33
N GLY A 77 17.13 -9.89 -11.94
CA GLY A 77 16.40 -8.63 -11.87
C GLY A 77 15.74 -8.25 -13.21
N LEU A 78 15.81 -9.14 -14.19
CA LEU A 78 15.33 -8.88 -15.54
C LEU A 78 13.79 -8.79 -15.60
N ALA A 79 13.08 -9.66 -14.88
CA ALA A 79 11.62 -9.64 -14.84
C ALA A 79 11.08 -8.28 -14.32
N HIS A 80 11.64 -7.78 -13.22
CA HIS A 80 11.31 -6.48 -12.65
C HIS A 80 11.71 -5.32 -13.58
N TYR A 81 12.88 -5.41 -14.19
CA TYR A 81 13.30 -4.40 -15.15
C TYR A 81 12.41 -4.37 -16.41
N LEU A 82 11.96 -5.52 -16.91
CA LEU A 82 10.98 -5.57 -18.00
C LEU A 82 9.65 -4.93 -17.58
N GLU A 83 9.21 -5.15 -16.34
CA GLU A 83 8.02 -4.48 -15.80
C GLU A 83 8.12 -2.95 -16.00
N HIS A 84 9.21 -2.31 -15.56
CA HIS A 84 9.46 -0.88 -15.76
C HIS A 84 9.46 -0.48 -17.25
N LEU A 85 10.08 -1.28 -18.10
CA LEU A 85 10.17 -1.00 -19.54
C LEU A 85 8.82 -1.08 -20.26
N MET A 86 7.87 -1.84 -19.73
CA MET A 86 6.50 -1.91 -20.27
C MET A 86 5.73 -0.59 -20.14
N PHE A 87 6.18 0.36 -19.32
CA PHE A 87 5.61 1.71 -19.20
C PHE A 87 6.21 2.72 -20.19
N LYS A 88 7.24 2.35 -20.94
CA LYS A 88 7.97 3.28 -21.83
C LYS A 88 7.35 3.43 -23.23
N GLY A 89 6.22 2.75 -23.48
CA GLY A 89 5.43 2.88 -24.70
C GLY A 89 5.64 1.78 -25.73
N THR A 90 5.05 2.01 -26.89
CA THR A 90 4.93 1.02 -27.99
C THR A 90 5.43 1.61 -29.30
N GLU A 91 5.13 0.91 -30.41
CA GLU A 91 5.30 1.47 -31.74
C GLU A 91 4.33 2.63 -32.02
N SER A 92 3.18 2.69 -31.31
CA SER A 92 2.09 3.64 -31.53
C SER A 92 2.12 4.86 -30.59
N PHE A 93 2.64 4.70 -29.38
CA PHE A 93 2.74 5.77 -28.38
C PHE A 93 4.08 5.72 -27.64
N GLY A 94 4.43 6.81 -26.93
CA GLY A 94 5.76 7.00 -26.32
C GLY A 94 6.80 7.52 -27.31
N THR A 95 6.39 7.86 -28.51
CA THR A 95 7.24 8.40 -29.58
C THR A 95 6.45 9.31 -30.52
N SER A 96 7.12 10.32 -31.07
CA SER A 96 6.54 11.16 -32.15
C SER A 96 6.82 10.61 -33.55
N ASP A 97 7.81 9.73 -33.73
CA ASP A 97 8.18 9.09 -35.00
C ASP A 97 9.00 7.81 -34.73
N TYR A 98 8.30 6.68 -34.61
CA TYR A 98 8.94 5.38 -34.39
C TYR A 98 9.88 4.97 -35.52
N ALA A 99 9.55 5.33 -36.77
CA ALA A 99 10.40 4.96 -37.93
C ALA A 99 11.77 5.65 -37.87
N ALA A 100 11.82 6.89 -37.41
CA ALA A 100 13.08 7.62 -37.17
C ALA A 100 13.80 7.16 -35.89
N GLU A 101 13.07 6.75 -34.85
CA GLU A 101 13.62 6.30 -33.56
C GLU A 101 14.25 4.91 -33.63
N LYS A 102 13.60 3.97 -34.31
CA LYS A 102 13.99 2.54 -34.35
C LYS A 102 15.46 2.27 -34.67
N PRO A 103 16.10 2.91 -35.67
CA PRO A 103 17.54 2.66 -35.95
C PRO A 103 18.46 3.04 -34.79
N MET A 104 18.09 4.05 -33.98
CA MET A 104 18.83 4.44 -32.78
C MET A 104 18.68 3.40 -31.68
N LEU A 105 17.45 2.91 -31.43
CA LEU A 105 17.19 1.84 -30.45
C LEU A 105 17.91 0.53 -30.84
N ASP A 106 17.93 0.16 -32.13
CA ASP A 106 18.66 -1.01 -32.63
C ASP A 106 20.19 -0.85 -32.41
N SER A 107 20.71 0.37 -32.54
CA SER A 107 22.13 0.69 -32.28
C SER A 107 22.46 0.61 -30.79
N ILE A 108 21.60 1.13 -29.92
CA ILE A 108 21.73 1.04 -28.45
C ILE A 108 21.77 -0.44 -28.03
N LYS A 109 20.84 -1.25 -28.55
CA LYS A 109 20.79 -2.69 -28.27
C LYS A 109 22.09 -3.39 -28.66
N ALA A 110 22.60 -3.13 -29.87
CA ALA A 110 23.85 -3.72 -30.34
C ALA A 110 25.06 -3.29 -29.46
N LEU A 111 25.10 -2.03 -29.04
CA LEU A 111 26.17 -1.52 -28.18
C LEU A 111 26.14 -2.13 -26.77
N PHE A 112 24.96 -2.37 -26.17
CA PHE A 112 24.85 -3.05 -24.88
C PHE A 112 25.38 -4.49 -24.95
N GLU A 113 25.10 -5.22 -26.03
CA GLU A 113 25.66 -6.56 -26.20
C GLU A 113 27.19 -6.55 -26.37
N VAL A 114 27.77 -5.52 -27.00
CA VAL A 114 29.24 -5.33 -27.04
C VAL A 114 29.75 -4.93 -25.62
N TYR A 115 29.10 -4.02 -24.94
CA TYR A 115 29.45 -3.57 -23.60
C TYR A 115 29.59 -4.72 -22.60
N ARG A 116 28.69 -5.69 -22.65
CA ARG A 116 28.70 -6.88 -21.79
C ARG A 116 29.94 -7.77 -21.97
N THR A 117 30.54 -7.76 -23.15
CA THR A 117 31.73 -8.58 -23.42
C THR A 117 33.03 -7.94 -22.94
N LYS A 118 32.99 -6.67 -22.56
CA LYS A 118 34.17 -5.89 -22.16
C LYS A 118 34.39 -5.97 -20.66
N THR A 119 35.65 -6.16 -20.27
CA THR A 119 36.11 -6.16 -18.87
C THR A 119 36.99 -4.98 -18.53
N ASP A 120 37.60 -4.33 -19.52
CA ASP A 120 38.41 -3.14 -19.33
C ASP A 120 37.51 -1.93 -19.04
N PRO A 121 37.72 -1.21 -17.92
CA PRO A 121 36.89 -0.08 -17.51
C PRO A 121 36.84 1.06 -18.53
N GLU A 122 37.97 1.37 -19.20
CA GLU A 122 38.04 2.47 -20.17
C GLU A 122 37.29 2.11 -21.48
N GLU A 123 37.39 0.85 -21.92
CA GLU A 123 36.58 0.36 -23.06
C GLU A 123 35.11 0.41 -22.73
N ARG A 124 34.71 -0.04 -21.54
CA ARG A 124 33.31 0.03 -21.10
C ARG A 124 32.81 1.47 -21.03
N LYS A 125 33.58 2.38 -20.45
CA LYS A 125 33.23 3.80 -20.37
C LYS A 125 33.07 4.43 -21.77
N ALA A 126 33.94 4.10 -22.73
CA ALA A 126 33.84 4.61 -24.07
C ALA A 126 32.59 4.13 -24.80
N ILE A 127 32.21 2.84 -24.62
CA ILE A 127 31.00 2.28 -25.22
C ILE A 127 29.77 2.89 -24.56
N TYR A 128 29.77 3.03 -23.22
CA TYR A 128 28.65 3.63 -22.49
C TYR A 128 28.41 5.08 -22.93
N HIS A 129 29.46 5.87 -23.15
CA HIS A 129 29.33 7.22 -23.69
C HIS A 129 28.70 7.24 -25.09
N GLN A 130 28.98 6.22 -25.95
CA GLN A 130 28.29 6.11 -27.23
C GLN A 130 26.80 5.79 -27.04
N ILE A 131 26.46 4.87 -26.11
CA ILE A 131 25.08 4.55 -25.75
C ILE A 131 24.35 5.81 -25.27
N ASP A 132 24.93 6.56 -24.32
CA ASP A 132 24.36 7.79 -23.79
C ASP A 132 24.11 8.84 -24.89
N SER A 133 25.09 9.05 -25.77
CA SER A 133 24.97 10.00 -26.89
C SER A 133 23.83 9.63 -27.85
N ILE A 134 23.69 8.34 -28.23
CA ILE A 134 22.60 7.89 -29.11
C ILE A 134 21.26 7.94 -28.38
N SER A 135 21.22 7.61 -27.08
CA SER A 135 20.03 7.68 -26.25
C SER A 135 19.52 9.12 -26.09
N TYR A 136 20.43 10.09 -25.95
CA TYR A 136 20.08 11.50 -25.94
C TYR A 136 19.45 11.96 -27.29
N GLU A 137 19.99 11.51 -28.44
CA GLU A 137 19.38 11.80 -29.74
C GLU A 137 18.00 11.14 -29.88
N ALA A 138 17.83 9.89 -29.42
CA ALA A 138 16.56 9.21 -29.40
C ALA A 138 15.53 9.91 -28.50
N SER A 139 15.96 10.47 -27.36
CA SER A 139 15.07 11.18 -26.42
C SER A 139 14.39 12.40 -27.03
N LYS A 140 14.99 13.00 -28.09
CA LYS A 140 14.39 14.15 -28.83
C LYS A 140 13.12 13.74 -29.60
N ILE A 141 12.95 12.46 -29.88
CA ILE A 141 11.80 11.86 -30.59
C ILE A 141 10.85 11.21 -29.60
N ALA A 142 11.37 10.57 -28.58
CA ALA A 142 10.60 9.91 -27.54
C ALA A 142 9.67 10.90 -26.81
N ILE A 143 8.55 10.37 -26.30
CA ILE A 143 7.59 11.09 -25.44
C ILE A 143 7.56 10.38 -24.09
N PRO A 144 8.37 10.80 -23.11
CA PRO A 144 8.43 10.14 -21.81
C PRO A 144 7.05 10.09 -21.13
N ASN A 145 6.75 8.97 -20.46
CA ASN A 145 5.56 8.75 -19.65
C ASN A 145 4.23 9.02 -20.39
N GLU A 146 4.19 8.72 -21.69
CA GLU A 146 2.95 8.90 -22.44
C GLU A 146 1.89 7.84 -22.07
N TYR A 147 2.32 6.68 -21.56
CA TYR A 147 1.40 5.70 -20.99
C TYR A 147 0.62 6.29 -19.80
N ASP A 148 1.30 6.98 -18.89
CA ASP A 148 0.65 7.63 -17.74
C ASP A 148 -0.32 8.72 -18.19
N LYS A 149 0.00 9.45 -19.27
CA LYS A 149 -0.92 10.43 -19.87
C LYS A 149 -2.16 9.74 -20.44
N LEU A 150 -2.00 8.57 -21.09
CA LEU A 150 -3.13 7.76 -21.58
C LEU A 150 -4.03 7.32 -20.44
N MET A 151 -3.46 6.77 -19.36
CA MET A 151 -4.21 6.37 -18.17
C MET A 151 -4.89 7.55 -17.49
N ALA A 152 -4.20 8.68 -17.35
CA ALA A 152 -4.78 9.89 -16.78
C ALA A 152 -5.96 10.43 -17.60
N VAL A 153 -5.88 10.41 -18.93
CA VAL A 153 -6.96 10.87 -19.83
C VAL A 153 -8.23 10.03 -19.69
N ILE A 154 -8.09 8.71 -19.55
CA ILE A 154 -9.24 7.83 -19.30
C ILE A 154 -9.69 7.82 -17.83
N GLY A 155 -9.01 8.55 -16.94
CA GLY A 155 -9.37 8.66 -15.52
C GLY A 155 -9.04 7.41 -14.71
N ALA A 156 -8.01 6.68 -15.09
CA ALA A 156 -7.49 5.59 -14.30
C ALA A 156 -6.88 6.12 -13.00
N ASP A 157 -7.13 5.40 -11.92
CA ASP A 157 -6.52 5.58 -10.61
C ASP A 157 -5.66 4.34 -10.29
N ASN A 158 -4.70 4.46 -9.37
CA ASN A 158 -3.85 3.36 -8.90
C ASN A 158 -3.09 2.62 -10.02
N THR A 159 -2.78 3.31 -11.13
CA THR A 159 -1.93 2.74 -12.19
C THR A 159 -0.58 2.35 -11.61
N ASN A 160 -0.27 1.06 -11.61
CA ASN A 160 0.95 0.51 -11.03
C ASN A 160 1.24 -0.88 -11.61
N ALA A 161 2.35 -1.45 -11.21
CA ALA A 161 2.67 -2.86 -11.44
C ALA A 161 3.54 -3.40 -10.29
N PHE A 162 3.65 -4.71 -10.20
CA PHE A 162 4.54 -5.35 -9.26
C PHE A 162 5.05 -6.70 -9.80
N THR A 163 6.27 -7.02 -9.43
CA THR A 163 6.93 -8.29 -9.76
C THR A 163 7.29 -9.05 -8.48
N SER A 164 7.00 -10.36 -8.49
CA SER A 164 7.50 -11.30 -7.47
C SER A 164 8.35 -12.40 -8.12
N ASN A 165 8.62 -13.47 -7.38
CA ASN A 165 9.31 -14.62 -7.95
C ASN A 165 8.50 -15.32 -9.06
N ASP A 166 7.15 -15.34 -8.95
CA ASP A 166 6.28 -16.17 -9.77
C ASP A 166 5.34 -15.38 -10.68
N MET A 167 5.21 -14.07 -10.49
CA MET A 167 4.29 -13.23 -11.25
C MET A 167 4.84 -11.85 -11.55
N THR A 168 4.33 -11.27 -12.64
CA THR A 168 4.38 -9.83 -12.92
C THR A 168 2.95 -9.38 -13.23
N VAL A 169 2.46 -8.38 -12.50
CA VAL A 169 1.06 -7.96 -12.57
C VAL A 169 0.97 -6.46 -12.79
N TYR A 170 0.12 -6.06 -13.72
CA TYR A 170 -0.17 -4.66 -14.06
C TYR A 170 -1.58 -4.35 -13.60
N GLN A 171 -1.78 -3.23 -12.93
CA GLN A 171 -3.05 -2.87 -12.30
C GLN A 171 -3.50 -1.46 -12.63
N GLU A 172 -4.80 -1.29 -12.83
CA GLU A 172 -5.48 -0.01 -12.94
C GLU A 172 -6.90 -0.12 -12.35
N ASP A 173 -7.37 0.94 -11.73
CA ASP A 173 -8.78 1.15 -11.42
C ASP A 173 -9.32 2.18 -12.41
N ILE A 174 -10.22 1.77 -13.30
CA ILE A 174 -10.70 2.59 -14.42
C ILE A 174 -12.20 2.91 -14.29
N PRO A 175 -12.66 4.06 -14.81
CA PRO A 175 -14.10 4.30 -14.99
C PRO A 175 -14.75 3.26 -15.90
N SER A 176 -15.93 2.80 -15.54
CA SER A 176 -16.63 1.72 -16.27
C SER A 176 -16.99 2.04 -17.74
N ASN A 177 -17.07 3.33 -18.09
CA ASN A 177 -17.28 3.80 -19.45
C ASN A 177 -16.02 3.84 -20.32
N GLU A 178 -14.84 3.60 -19.72
CA GLU A 178 -13.52 3.65 -20.40
C GLU A 178 -12.94 2.27 -20.75
N ILE A 179 -13.69 1.20 -20.54
CA ILE A 179 -13.23 -0.19 -20.79
C ILE A 179 -12.72 -0.38 -22.23
N ASP A 180 -13.35 0.22 -23.25
CA ASP A 180 -12.91 0.07 -24.67
C ASP A 180 -11.56 0.78 -24.90
N ASN A 181 -11.37 2.00 -24.35
CA ASN A 181 -10.12 2.74 -24.41
C ASN A 181 -9.01 2.02 -23.64
N TRP A 182 -9.28 1.56 -22.42
CA TRP A 182 -8.34 0.78 -21.63
C TRP A 182 -7.89 -0.49 -22.37
N ALA A 183 -8.83 -1.28 -22.87
CA ALA A 183 -8.51 -2.50 -23.57
C ALA A 183 -7.68 -2.26 -24.85
N LYS A 184 -7.90 -1.17 -25.56
CA LYS A 184 -7.13 -0.74 -26.72
C LYS A 184 -5.69 -0.37 -26.33
N ILE A 185 -5.51 0.40 -25.27
CA ILE A 185 -4.19 0.82 -24.76
C ILE A 185 -3.40 -0.40 -24.30
N GLU A 186 -4.01 -1.24 -23.47
CA GLU A 186 -3.35 -2.43 -22.92
C GLU A 186 -3.00 -3.46 -24.00
N ALA A 187 -3.87 -3.69 -24.97
CA ALA A 187 -3.59 -4.58 -26.08
C ALA A 187 -2.37 -4.10 -26.89
N ASP A 188 -2.26 -2.81 -27.18
CA ASP A 188 -1.09 -2.26 -27.88
C ASP A 188 0.18 -2.40 -27.01
N ARG A 189 0.08 -2.13 -25.70
CA ARG A 189 1.18 -2.27 -24.73
C ARG A 189 1.72 -3.71 -24.66
N PHE A 190 0.84 -4.71 -24.58
CA PHE A 190 1.26 -6.11 -24.48
C PHE A 190 1.72 -6.74 -25.79
N MET A 191 1.13 -6.32 -26.91
CA MET A 191 1.47 -6.88 -28.22
C MET A 191 2.65 -6.20 -28.89
N HIS A 192 2.79 -4.87 -28.73
CA HIS A 192 3.74 -4.04 -29.50
C HIS A 192 4.67 -3.17 -28.64
N PRO A 193 5.14 -3.63 -27.44
CA PRO A 193 5.99 -2.80 -26.60
C PRO A 193 7.34 -2.54 -27.25
N VAL A 194 7.88 -1.36 -26.99
CA VAL A 194 9.21 -0.95 -27.46
C VAL A 194 10.09 -0.64 -26.25
N ILE A 195 11.26 -1.29 -26.21
CA ILE A 195 12.26 -1.01 -25.17
C ILE A 195 12.89 0.35 -25.46
N ARG A 196 12.48 1.35 -24.67
CA ARG A 196 12.84 2.76 -24.83
C ARG A 196 13.35 3.31 -23.49
N GLY A 197 14.23 4.32 -23.52
CA GLY A 197 14.79 4.90 -22.31
C GLY A 197 15.60 3.91 -21.45
N PHE A 198 16.15 2.88 -22.07
CA PHE A 198 16.75 1.72 -21.40
C PHE A 198 17.80 2.11 -20.37
N HIS A 199 18.78 2.92 -20.72
CA HIS A 199 19.88 3.24 -19.81
C HIS A 199 19.47 4.21 -18.68
N THR A 200 18.51 5.11 -18.92
CA THR A 200 18.00 6.03 -17.90
C THR A 200 17.14 5.28 -16.87
N GLU A 201 16.28 4.38 -17.33
CA GLU A 201 15.49 3.53 -16.45
C GLU A 201 16.34 2.54 -15.66
N LEU A 202 17.45 2.07 -16.26
CA LEU A 202 18.40 1.21 -15.57
C LEU A 202 18.98 1.88 -14.33
N GLU A 203 19.29 3.18 -14.38
CA GLU A 203 19.78 3.91 -13.21
C GLU A 203 18.68 4.04 -12.14
N ALA A 204 17.41 4.21 -12.51
CA ALA A 204 16.30 4.22 -11.58
C ALA A 204 16.16 2.87 -10.85
N VAL A 205 16.16 1.76 -11.58
CA VAL A 205 16.11 0.39 -10.99
C VAL A 205 17.34 0.09 -10.15
N TYR A 206 18.52 0.58 -10.56
CA TYR A 206 19.74 0.44 -9.76
C TYR A 206 19.67 1.22 -8.43
N GLU A 207 19.11 2.43 -8.44
CA GLU A 207 18.89 3.18 -7.21
C GLU A 207 17.84 2.52 -6.31
N GLU A 208 16.81 1.91 -6.88
CA GLU A 208 15.86 1.10 -6.14
C GLU A 208 16.53 -0.09 -5.45
N LYS A 209 17.44 -0.79 -6.15
CA LYS A 209 18.26 -1.84 -5.51
C LYS A 209 19.12 -1.27 -4.39
N ASN A 210 19.77 -0.12 -4.58
CA ASN A 210 20.55 0.54 -3.53
C ASN A 210 19.69 0.89 -2.31
N MET A 211 18.48 1.43 -2.52
CA MET A 211 17.51 1.68 -1.45
C MET A 211 17.11 0.38 -0.72
N SER A 212 16.90 -0.71 -1.46
CA SER A 212 16.56 -2.00 -0.85
C SER A 212 17.66 -2.54 0.06
N LEU A 213 18.92 -2.26 -0.24
CA LEU A 213 20.08 -2.66 0.57
C LEU A 213 20.20 -1.85 1.88
N THR A 214 19.49 -0.72 2.01
CA THR A 214 19.40 0.01 3.29
C THR A 214 18.26 -0.48 4.19
N GLN A 215 17.41 -1.39 3.71
CA GLN A 215 16.29 -1.95 4.45
C GLN A 215 16.69 -3.27 5.11
N ASP A 216 16.93 -3.24 6.41
CA ASP A 216 17.46 -4.40 7.14
C ASP A 216 16.53 -5.61 7.13
N ASN A 217 15.20 -5.40 7.16
CA ASN A 217 14.22 -6.47 6.99
C ASN A 217 14.39 -7.18 5.65
N ARG A 218 14.62 -6.43 4.57
CA ARG A 218 14.81 -7.01 3.23
C ARG A 218 16.10 -7.83 3.13
N LYS A 219 17.18 -7.33 3.71
CA LYS A 219 18.44 -8.09 3.81
C LYS A 219 18.25 -9.40 4.58
N ALA A 220 17.50 -9.36 5.69
CA ALA A 220 17.20 -10.56 6.47
C ALA A 220 16.32 -11.56 5.67
N MET A 221 15.34 -11.07 4.89
CA MET A 221 14.54 -11.91 3.98
C MET A 221 15.41 -12.53 2.90
N GLU A 222 16.24 -11.77 2.21
CA GLU A 222 17.15 -12.33 1.19
C GLU A 222 18.12 -13.37 1.80
N ALA A 223 18.58 -13.17 3.04
CA ALA A 223 19.45 -14.10 3.73
C ALA A 223 18.74 -15.40 4.15
N ILE A 224 17.47 -15.30 4.56
CA ILE A 224 16.69 -16.49 4.95
C ILE A 224 16.27 -17.28 3.71
N ASP A 225 15.85 -16.59 2.64
CA ASP A 225 15.54 -17.21 1.35
C ASP A 225 16.73 -17.98 0.80
N LEU A 226 17.92 -17.36 0.77
CA LEU A 226 19.15 -18.01 0.29
C LEU A 226 19.51 -19.23 1.14
N ALA A 227 19.26 -19.19 2.43
CA ALA A 227 19.58 -20.32 3.32
C ALA A 227 18.51 -21.43 3.28
N LEU A 228 17.24 -21.08 3.06
CA LEU A 228 16.16 -22.04 2.83
C LEU A 228 16.24 -22.69 1.45
N PHE A 229 16.63 -21.91 0.42
CA PHE A 229 16.59 -22.31 -0.99
C PHE A 229 17.94 -22.14 -1.69
N PRO A 230 19.03 -22.81 -1.23
CA PRO A 230 20.38 -22.62 -1.77
C PRO A 230 20.57 -23.11 -3.21
N HIS A 231 19.64 -23.89 -3.76
CA HIS A 231 19.69 -24.41 -5.14
C HIS A 231 18.50 -23.96 -5.98
N HIS A 232 17.43 -23.51 -5.34
CA HIS A 232 16.21 -23.04 -6.03
C HIS A 232 16.29 -21.53 -6.32
N PRO A 233 15.69 -21.06 -7.43
CA PRO A 233 15.64 -19.64 -7.75
C PRO A 233 15.07 -18.74 -6.66
N TYR A 234 14.18 -19.22 -5.78
CA TYR A 234 13.67 -18.42 -4.67
C TYR A 234 14.76 -17.85 -3.77
N GLY A 235 15.84 -18.59 -3.56
CA GLY A 235 17.00 -18.11 -2.81
C GLY A 235 18.08 -17.46 -3.69
N LEU A 236 18.18 -17.84 -4.96
CA LEU A 236 19.28 -17.43 -5.84
C LEU A 236 18.96 -16.22 -6.71
N GLN A 237 17.69 -15.94 -6.98
CA GLN A 237 17.23 -14.92 -7.92
C GLN A 237 16.24 -13.97 -7.24
N THR A 238 16.79 -12.98 -6.53
CA THR A 238 15.96 -11.94 -5.91
C THR A 238 15.26 -11.10 -6.98
N THR A 239 14.08 -10.58 -6.67
CA THR A 239 13.28 -9.79 -7.62
C THR A 239 14.03 -8.62 -8.24
N LEU A 240 14.83 -7.90 -7.43
CA LEU A 240 15.65 -6.78 -7.91
C LEU A 240 17.00 -7.22 -8.51
N GLY A 241 17.33 -8.51 -8.45
CA GLY A 241 18.61 -9.01 -8.92
C GLY A 241 19.81 -8.52 -8.12
N THR A 242 21.01 -8.59 -8.71
CA THR A 242 22.26 -8.12 -8.12
C THR A 242 22.72 -6.81 -8.75
N GLN A 243 23.49 -6.02 -7.99
CA GLN A 243 24.07 -4.76 -8.48
C GLN A 243 24.97 -5.01 -9.72
N GLU A 244 25.72 -6.12 -9.73
CA GLU A 244 26.59 -6.50 -10.84
C GLU A 244 25.77 -6.81 -12.11
N HIS A 245 24.66 -7.55 -11.99
CA HIS A 245 23.82 -7.89 -13.13
C HIS A 245 23.10 -6.66 -13.69
N LEU A 246 22.61 -5.78 -12.82
CA LEU A 246 22.00 -4.50 -13.23
C LEU A 246 22.98 -3.58 -13.94
N LYS A 247 24.27 -3.61 -13.59
CA LYS A 247 25.33 -2.85 -14.34
C LYS A 247 25.85 -3.58 -15.58
N ASN A 248 25.30 -4.74 -15.90
CA ASN A 248 25.66 -5.52 -17.10
C ASN A 248 24.41 -6.10 -17.82
N PRO A 249 23.36 -5.29 -18.11
CA PRO A 249 22.08 -5.73 -18.62
C PRO A 249 22.16 -6.21 -20.07
N SER A 250 21.14 -6.97 -20.52
CA SER A 250 20.98 -7.42 -21.90
C SER A 250 19.57 -7.12 -22.40
N ILE A 251 19.49 -6.27 -23.43
CA ILE A 251 18.22 -6.00 -24.11
C ILE A 251 17.74 -7.28 -24.84
N VAL A 252 18.65 -8.05 -25.38
CA VAL A 252 18.33 -9.33 -26.08
C VAL A 252 17.70 -10.33 -25.10
N ASN A 253 18.24 -10.45 -23.88
CA ASN A 253 17.65 -11.33 -22.87
C ASN A 253 16.24 -10.87 -22.47
N ILE A 254 16.01 -9.56 -22.34
CA ILE A 254 14.69 -8.99 -22.05
C ILE A 254 13.69 -9.29 -23.16
N GLU A 255 14.07 -9.08 -24.43
CA GLU A 255 13.21 -9.41 -25.57
C GLU A 255 12.90 -10.91 -25.65
N ASN A 256 13.88 -11.77 -25.38
CA ASN A 256 13.68 -13.23 -25.35
C ASN A 256 12.75 -13.64 -24.20
N TYR A 257 12.91 -13.05 -23.02
CA TYR A 257 12.06 -13.29 -21.86
C TYR A 257 10.61 -12.89 -22.16
N ARG A 258 10.42 -11.69 -22.70
CA ARG A 258 9.11 -11.21 -23.12
C ARG A 258 8.47 -12.13 -24.17
N ALA A 259 9.21 -12.47 -25.22
CA ALA A 259 8.71 -13.33 -26.30
C ALA A 259 8.33 -14.75 -25.81
N ASN A 260 8.98 -15.25 -24.76
CA ASN A 260 8.65 -16.55 -24.18
C ASN A 260 7.44 -16.51 -23.26
N PHE A 261 7.31 -15.48 -22.41
CA PHE A 261 6.37 -15.49 -21.29
C PHE A 261 5.19 -14.52 -21.42
N TYR A 262 5.36 -13.38 -22.13
CA TYR A 262 4.30 -12.38 -22.32
C TYR A 262 3.46 -12.75 -23.54
N VAL A 263 2.69 -13.80 -23.38
CA VAL A 263 1.89 -14.42 -24.43
C VAL A 263 0.51 -14.78 -23.87
N PRO A 264 -0.56 -14.77 -24.69
CA PRO A 264 -1.93 -14.83 -24.16
C PRO A 264 -2.23 -16.10 -23.36
N ASN A 265 -1.62 -17.24 -23.72
CA ASN A 265 -1.78 -18.49 -23.00
C ASN A 265 -0.95 -18.58 -21.70
N ASN A 266 -0.28 -17.50 -21.30
CA ASN A 266 0.43 -17.33 -20.03
C ASN A 266 -0.03 -16.07 -19.26
N VAL A 267 -1.15 -15.48 -19.68
CA VAL A 267 -1.69 -14.22 -19.13
C VAL A 267 -3.16 -14.39 -18.76
N ALA A 268 -3.56 -13.74 -17.71
CA ALA A 268 -4.97 -13.58 -17.35
C ALA A 268 -5.33 -12.11 -17.16
N ILE A 269 -6.53 -11.75 -17.57
CA ILE A 269 -7.20 -10.49 -17.22
C ILE A 269 -8.18 -10.78 -16.11
N CYS A 270 -8.00 -10.15 -14.95
CA CYS A 270 -8.77 -10.35 -13.73
C CYS A 270 -9.47 -9.05 -13.35
N VAL A 271 -10.81 -9.05 -13.32
CA VAL A 271 -11.58 -7.80 -13.14
C VAL A 271 -12.74 -7.94 -12.17
N SER A 272 -12.97 -6.87 -11.42
CA SER A 272 -14.13 -6.67 -10.55
C SER A 272 -14.67 -5.25 -10.70
N GLY A 273 -15.97 -5.08 -10.83
CA GLY A 273 -16.58 -3.76 -10.91
C GLY A 273 -17.87 -3.70 -11.73
N ASP A 274 -18.19 -2.49 -12.20
CA ASP A 274 -19.44 -2.21 -12.94
C ASP A 274 -19.27 -2.38 -14.46
N PHE A 275 -19.60 -3.56 -14.96
CA PHE A 275 -19.59 -3.88 -16.39
C PHE A 275 -20.62 -4.97 -16.72
N ASP A 276 -20.92 -5.09 -18.00
CA ASP A 276 -21.65 -6.24 -18.55
C ASP A 276 -20.64 -7.28 -19.05
N PRO A 277 -20.66 -8.53 -18.55
CA PRO A 277 -19.65 -9.54 -18.90
C PRO A 277 -19.59 -9.88 -20.40
N ASP A 278 -20.73 -9.93 -21.10
CA ASP A 278 -20.75 -10.24 -22.55
C ASP A 278 -20.12 -9.10 -23.36
N THR A 279 -20.37 -7.86 -22.96
CA THR A 279 -19.77 -6.67 -23.58
C THR A 279 -18.27 -6.61 -23.29
N PHE A 280 -17.87 -6.89 -22.03
CA PHE A 280 -16.47 -6.90 -21.62
C PHE A 280 -15.68 -7.94 -22.43
N VAL A 281 -16.14 -9.19 -22.50
CA VAL A 281 -15.48 -10.24 -23.28
C VAL A 281 -15.40 -9.87 -24.77
N ALA A 282 -16.47 -9.28 -25.33
CA ALA A 282 -16.44 -8.84 -26.73
C ALA A 282 -15.36 -7.78 -26.99
N THR A 283 -15.16 -6.86 -26.03
CA THR A 283 -14.10 -5.85 -26.08
C THR A 283 -12.72 -6.48 -26.00
N ILE A 284 -12.52 -7.44 -25.07
CA ILE A 284 -11.25 -8.15 -24.97
C ILE A 284 -10.96 -8.97 -26.23
N GLU A 285 -11.94 -9.70 -26.80
CA GLU A 285 -11.77 -10.39 -28.06
C GLU A 285 -11.38 -9.44 -29.23
N LYS A 286 -12.00 -8.26 -29.28
CA LYS A 286 -11.73 -7.25 -30.32
C LYS A 286 -10.26 -6.81 -30.33
N TYR A 287 -9.67 -6.56 -29.16
CA TYR A 287 -8.32 -6.00 -29.06
C TYR A 287 -7.23 -7.04 -28.86
N PHE A 288 -7.49 -8.08 -28.04
CA PHE A 288 -6.50 -9.10 -27.71
C PHE A 288 -6.59 -10.38 -28.56
N GLY A 289 -7.63 -10.54 -29.38
CA GLY A 289 -7.87 -11.77 -30.15
C GLY A 289 -6.78 -12.14 -31.15
N GLU A 290 -6.06 -11.15 -31.68
CA GLU A 290 -4.95 -11.35 -32.63
C GLU A 290 -3.61 -11.64 -31.95
N TRP A 291 -3.53 -11.54 -30.61
CA TRP A 291 -2.31 -11.82 -29.83
C TRP A 291 -1.93 -13.29 -29.97
N LYS A 292 -0.68 -13.56 -30.36
CA LYS A 292 -0.24 -14.91 -30.72
C LYS A 292 0.21 -15.70 -29.50
N PRO A 293 -0.33 -16.92 -29.27
CA PRO A 293 0.13 -17.77 -28.18
C PRO A 293 1.50 -18.38 -28.47
N ASN A 294 2.21 -18.74 -27.41
CA ASN A 294 3.41 -19.58 -27.46
C ASN A 294 3.06 -20.98 -26.92
N PRO A 295 2.96 -22.03 -27.77
CA PRO A 295 2.66 -23.37 -27.30
C PRO A 295 3.83 -24.03 -26.56
N ASP A 296 5.06 -23.50 -26.69
CA ASP A 296 6.29 -24.07 -26.16
C ASP A 296 6.95 -23.14 -25.13
N ILE A 297 6.18 -22.65 -24.14
CA ILE A 297 6.72 -21.83 -23.07
C ILE A 297 7.76 -22.61 -22.27
N LYS A 298 8.95 -22.04 -22.12
CA LYS A 298 10.09 -22.70 -21.44
C LYS A 298 10.33 -22.05 -20.10
N TYR A 299 9.96 -22.74 -19.05
CA TYR A 299 10.34 -22.40 -17.67
C TYR A 299 11.73 -22.95 -17.35
N LEU A 300 12.41 -22.33 -16.37
CA LEU A 300 13.66 -22.87 -15.85
C LEU A 300 13.39 -24.17 -15.08
N GLU A 301 14.26 -25.15 -15.28
CA GLU A 301 14.29 -26.39 -14.50
C GLU A 301 15.35 -26.27 -13.41
N TYR A 302 15.06 -26.81 -12.24
CA TYR A 302 15.96 -26.81 -11.07
C TYR A 302 15.83 -28.09 -10.27
N GLU A 303 16.90 -28.44 -9.57
CA GLU A 303 16.91 -29.61 -8.68
C GLU A 303 16.10 -29.34 -7.41
N PRO A 304 15.38 -30.33 -6.90
CA PRO A 304 14.68 -30.21 -5.62
C PRO A 304 15.64 -29.89 -4.47
N GLU A 305 15.18 -29.06 -3.54
CA GLU A 305 15.95 -28.71 -2.37
C GLU A 305 16.15 -29.88 -1.42
N GLN A 306 17.36 -30.02 -0.88
CA GLN A 306 17.68 -31.03 0.10
C GLN A 306 17.12 -30.66 1.49
N ALA A 307 16.73 -31.67 2.30
CA ALA A 307 16.22 -31.42 3.64
C ALA A 307 17.24 -30.74 4.53
N ILE A 308 16.82 -29.73 5.28
CA ILE A 308 17.62 -29.10 6.35
C ILE A 308 17.61 -30.06 7.56
N THR A 309 18.77 -30.58 7.92
CA THR A 309 18.93 -31.59 8.99
C THR A 309 19.54 -31.05 10.27
N ALA A 310 20.04 -29.83 10.26
CA ALA A 310 20.58 -29.10 11.39
C ALA A 310 20.24 -27.61 11.28
N PRO A 311 20.12 -26.89 12.42
CA PRO A 311 19.89 -25.45 12.39
C PRO A 311 20.97 -24.71 11.60
N VAL A 312 20.54 -23.81 10.72
CA VAL A 312 21.42 -22.92 9.96
C VAL A 312 21.30 -21.52 10.56
N GLN A 313 22.42 -20.94 10.97
CA GLN A 313 22.45 -19.57 11.48
C GLN A 313 23.15 -18.65 10.49
N LYS A 314 22.60 -17.43 10.33
CA LYS A 314 23.16 -16.32 9.56
C LYS A 314 23.12 -15.06 10.39
N ASP A 315 24.11 -14.21 10.25
CA ASP A 315 24.11 -12.85 10.80
C ASP A 315 24.00 -11.85 9.65
N VAL A 316 23.12 -10.84 9.82
CA VAL A 316 22.91 -9.72 8.91
C VAL A 316 23.11 -8.43 9.69
N TYR A 317 23.82 -7.48 9.10
CA TYR A 317 24.16 -6.22 9.76
C TYR A 317 23.45 -5.05 9.10
N GLY A 318 23.05 -4.06 9.92
CA GLY A 318 22.46 -2.81 9.49
C GLY A 318 22.17 -1.87 10.65
N LEU A 319 21.66 -0.69 10.34
CA LEU A 319 21.51 0.39 11.32
C LEU A 319 20.24 0.26 12.19
N ASP A 320 19.19 -0.40 11.69
CA ASP A 320 17.95 -0.57 12.42
C ASP A 320 18.10 -1.44 13.66
N ALA A 321 17.05 -1.49 14.50
CA ALA A 321 17.00 -2.31 15.71
C ALA A 321 17.22 -3.81 15.45
N GLU A 322 17.75 -4.53 16.45
CA GLU A 322 17.99 -5.96 16.36
C GLU A 322 16.70 -6.78 16.37
N PHE A 323 16.69 -7.88 15.60
CA PHE A 323 15.64 -8.91 15.64
C PHE A 323 16.20 -10.27 15.21
N VAL A 324 15.45 -11.34 15.48
CA VAL A 324 15.72 -12.67 14.93
C VAL A 324 14.54 -13.11 14.06
N MET A 325 14.87 -13.56 12.86
CA MET A 325 13.94 -14.15 11.91
C MET A 325 14.23 -15.65 11.78
N MET A 326 13.21 -16.47 11.92
CA MET A 326 13.32 -17.92 11.76
C MET A 326 12.44 -18.39 10.62
N GLY A 327 12.92 -19.41 9.87
CA GLY A 327 12.16 -19.94 8.74
C GLY A 327 12.30 -21.45 8.61
N TRP A 328 11.21 -22.08 8.19
CA TRP A 328 11.14 -23.49 7.78
C TRP A 328 10.66 -23.56 6.35
N ARG A 329 11.20 -24.48 5.57
CA ARG A 329 10.65 -24.78 4.24
C ARG A 329 9.43 -25.65 4.40
N VAL A 330 8.33 -25.24 3.77
CA VAL A 330 7.03 -25.92 3.83
C VAL A 330 6.50 -26.15 2.42
N PRO A 331 5.41 -26.94 2.24
CA PRO A 331 4.79 -27.11 0.92
C PRO A 331 4.37 -25.79 0.28
N GLY A 332 4.56 -25.70 -1.04
CA GLY A 332 4.03 -24.60 -1.84
C GLY A 332 2.58 -24.83 -2.25
N SER A 333 1.97 -23.83 -2.91
CA SER A 333 0.57 -23.85 -3.35
C SER A 333 0.27 -24.90 -4.42
N ASN A 334 1.28 -25.46 -5.11
CA ASN A 334 1.11 -26.65 -5.96
C ASN A 334 0.57 -27.85 -5.17
N ASP A 335 0.80 -27.92 -3.85
CA ASP A 335 0.16 -28.86 -2.91
C ASP A 335 -0.82 -28.07 -2.02
N PHE A 336 -1.88 -27.53 -2.63
CA PHE A 336 -2.79 -26.59 -1.97
C PHE A 336 -3.43 -27.16 -0.71
N LEU A 337 -3.70 -28.48 -0.63
CA LEU A 337 -4.28 -29.08 0.57
C LEU A 337 -3.34 -29.00 1.79
N ARG A 338 -2.02 -29.17 1.59
CA ARG A 338 -1.05 -29.02 2.66
C ARG A 338 -0.76 -27.55 2.96
N SER A 339 -0.77 -26.70 1.95
CA SER A 339 -0.63 -25.26 2.13
C SER A 339 -1.75 -24.67 2.98
N GLU A 340 -3.02 -25.05 2.70
CA GLU A 340 -4.19 -24.63 3.49
C GLU A 340 -4.11 -25.04 4.97
N VAL A 341 -3.55 -26.23 5.27
CA VAL A 341 -3.29 -26.62 6.67
C VAL A 341 -2.21 -25.72 7.28
N GLY A 342 -1.18 -25.37 6.49
CA GLY A 342 -0.11 -24.46 6.91
C GLY A 342 -0.61 -23.08 7.31
N ASP A 343 -1.63 -22.56 6.64
CA ASP A 343 -2.25 -21.26 6.96
C ASP A 343 -2.93 -21.31 8.33
N ILE A 344 -3.72 -22.36 8.60
CA ILE A 344 -4.33 -22.56 9.93
C ILE A 344 -3.26 -22.77 11.01
N VAL A 345 -2.16 -23.48 10.71
CA VAL A 345 -1.02 -23.62 11.62
C VAL A 345 -0.40 -22.27 11.95
N GLY A 346 -0.27 -21.39 10.95
CA GLY A 346 0.19 -20.00 11.12
C GLY A 346 -0.69 -19.25 12.11
N ASP A 347 -2.01 -19.30 11.91
CA ASP A 347 -2.97 -18.58 12.76
C ASP A 347 -3.12 -19.15 14.17
N ILE A 348 -2.92 -20.45 14.35
CA ILE A 348 -2.85 -21.03 15.71
C ILE A 348 -1.62 -20.50 16.45
N LEU A 349 -0.54 -20.26 15.73
CA LEU A 349 0.67 -19.72 16.35
C LEU A 349 0.54 -18.22 16.59
N TYR A 350 0.07 -17.47 15.59
CA TYR A 350 -0.07 -16.03 15.63
C TYR A 350 -1.20 -15.56 14.71
N ASN A 351 -2.20 -14.89 15.27
CA ASN A 351 -3.32 -14.31 14.54
C ASN A 351 -3.59 -12.84 14.93
N GLY A 352 -2.67 -12.24 15.69
CA GLY A 352 -2.76 -10.86 16.17
C GLY A 352 -3.65 -10.68 17.40
N GLN A 353 -4.29 -11.74 17.92
CA GLN A 353 -5.23 -11.63 19.05
C GLN A 353 -5.14 -12.80 20.04
N ALA A 354 -5.30 -14.03 19.59
CA ALA A 354 -5.49 -15.19 20.45
C ALA A 354 -4.59 -16.40 20.12
N GLY A 355 -3.62 -16.26 19.22
CA GLY A 355 -2.64 -17.29 18.90
C GLY A 355 -1.68 -17.57 20.06
N LEU A 356 -0.97 -18.69 19.97
CA LEU A 356 -0.01 -19.10 21.01
C LEU A 356 1.03 -18.02 21.33
N ALA A 357 1.60 -17.39 20.30
CA ALA A 357 2.59 -16.34 20.48
C ALA A 357 1.95 -15.03 20.95
N ASP A 358 0.73 -14.70 20.47
CA ASP A 358 -0.02 -13.54 20.95
C ASP A 358 -0.17 -13.55 22.48
N LEU A 359 -0.56 -14.69 23.03
CA LEU A 359 -0.83 -14.83 24.44
C LEU A 359 0.43 -15.08 25.27
N ASN A 360 1.30 -16.00 24.81
CA ASN A 360 2.44 -16.44 25.60
C ASN A 360 3.67 -15.54 25.49
N LEU A 361 3.79 -14.76 24.43
CA LEU A 361 4.95 -13.88 24.16
C LEU A 361 4.57 -12.40 24.26
N ILE A 362 3.59 -11.93 23.49
CA ILE A 362 3.23 -10.51 23.44
C ILE A 362 2.43 -10.12 24.71
N GLN A 363 1.29 -10.77 24.95
CA GLN A 363 0.44 -10.47 26.12
C GLN A 363 1.20 -10.70 27.42
N ALA A 364 2.05 -11.74 27.46
CA ALA A 364 2.92 -12.02 28.62
C ALA A 364 4.17 -11.14 28.71
N GLN A 365 4.32 -10.15 27.82
CA GLN A 365 5.46 -9.22 27.77
C GLN A 365 6.83 -9.93 27.82
N LYS A 366 6.99 -11.03 27.06
CA LYS A 366 8.27 -11.77 27.00
C LYS A 366 9.15 -11.35 25.82
N VAL A 367 8.59 -10.68 24.86
CA VAL A 367 9.28 -10.07 23.71
C VAL A 367 8.72 -8.67 23.49
N ASN A 368 9.47 -7.80 22.82
CA ASN A 368 9.00 -6.45 22.47
C ASN A 368 8.04 -6.46 21.28
N GLY A 369 8.15 -7.46 20.42
CA GLY A 369 7.26 -7.69 19.28
C GLY A 369 7.45 -9.09 18.72
N PHE A 370 6.41 -9.59 18.08
CA PHE A 370 6.42 -10.88 17.40
C PHE A 370 5.42 -10.86 16.26
N TYR A 371 5.76 -11.49 15.15
CA TYR A 371 4.80 -11.89 14.13
C TYR A 371 5.27 -13.19 13.46
N GLY A 372 4.31 -13.91 12.89
CA GLY A 372 4.59 -15.16 12.19
C GLY A 372 3.51 -15.42 11.14
N PHE A 373 3.87 -16.06 10.05
CA PHE A 373 2.97 -16.36 8.95
C PHE A 373 3.49 -17.49 8.07
N ASN A 374 2.58 -18.15 7.39
CA ASN A 374 2.87 -19.08 6.31
C ASN A 374 2.90 -18.28 4.99
N TYR A 375 4.05 -18.20 4.35
CA TYR A 375 4.20 -17.53 3.06
C TYR A 375 4.31 -18.56 1.95
N THR A 376 3.29 -18.68 1.14
CA THR A 376 3.16 -19.73 0.14
C THR A 376 3.45 -19.21 -1.26
N ARG A 377 4.38 -19.86 -1.95
CA ARG A 377 4.67 -19.70 -3.38
C ARG A 377 4.37 -21.02 -4.11
N PRO A 378 4.23 -21.04 -5.45
CA PRO A 378 3.87 -22.25 -6.18
C PRO A 378 4.73 -23.48 -5.85
N ASP A 379 6.05 -23.38 -5.84
CA ASP A 379 6.93 -24.54 -5.70
C ASP A 379 7.23 -24.91 -4.24
N TYR A 380 7.43 -23.91 -3.41
CA TYR A 380 7.70 -24.04 -1.97
C TYR A 380 7.06 -22.91 -1.20
N GLY A 381 6.69 -23.17 0.05
CA GLY A 381 6.34 -22.17 1.03
C GLY A 381 7.44 -21.99 2.08
N GLU A 382 7.26 -20.95 2.88
CA GLU A 382 8.08 -20.61 4.04
C GLU A 382 7.18 -20.36 5.24
N PHE A 383 7.46 -21.03 6.33
CA PHE A 383 6.86 -20.71 7.61
C PHE A 383 7.82 -19.79 8.37
N LEU A 384 7.45 -18.52 8.50
CA LEU A 384 8.33 -17.48 9.02
C LEU A 384 7.87 -17.00 10.39
N LEU A 385 8.83 -16.79 11.30
CA LEU A 385 8.64 -16.18 12.61
C LEU A 385 9.67 -15.06 12.80
N VAL A 386 9.22 -13.90 13.29
CA VAL A 386 10.10 -12.77 13.60
C VAL A 386 9.87 -12.32 15.03
N GLY A 387 10.94 -12.19 15.79
CA GLY A 387 10.88 -11.78 17.20
C GLY A 387 11.83 -10.62 17.49
N TYR A 388 11.31 -9.63 18.20
CA TYR A 388 12.04 -8.42 18.63
C TYR A 388 12.39 -8.51 20.11
N PRO A 389 13.66 -8.32 20.48
CA PRO A 389 14.09 -8.42 21.87
C PRO A 389 13.60 -7.25 22.72
N ARG A 390 13.33 -7.53 23.98
CA ARG A 390 13.17 -6.50 25.01
C ARG A 390 14.54 -5.95 25.42
N GLU A 391 14.54 -4.90 26.22
CA GLU A 391 15.76 -4.32 26.77
C GLU A 391 16.59 -5.37 27.53
N GLY A 392 17.86 -5.52 27.12
CA GLY A 392 18.79 -6.48 27.71
C GLY A 392 18.56 -7.95 27.35
N GLN A 393 17.58 -8.27 26.51
CA GLN A 393 17.31 -9.62 26.05
C GLN A 393 18.18 -9.96 24.82
N THR A 394 18.76 -11.14 24.81
CA THR A 394 19.55 -11.63 23.69
C THR A 394 18.67 -12.20 22.57
N LEU A 395 19.16 -12.17 21.34
CA LEU A 395 18.45 -12.78 20.20
C LEU A 395 18.32 -14.31 20.35
N ASP A 396 19.24 -14.97 21.05
CA ASP A 396 19.14 -16.41 21.37
C ASP A 396 17.97 -16.68 22.31
N GLU A 397 17.76 -15.86 23.33
CA GLU A 397 16.59 -15.97 24.21
C GLU A 397 15.28 -15.79 23.46
N VAL A 398 15.21 -14.82 22.52
CA VAL A 398 14.02 -14.61 21.67
C VAL A 398 13.79 -15.83 20.78
N ARG A 399 14.84 -16.36 20.11
CA ARG A 399 14.75 -17.59 19.32
C ARG A 399 14.20 -18.76 20.15
N ASP A 400 14.72 -18.96 21.36
CA ASP A 400 14.30 -20.07 22.22
C ASP A 400 12.85 -19.93 22.68
N LEU A 401 12.38 -18.71 22.93
CA LEU A 401 10.97 -18.43 23.20
C LEU A 401 10.07 -18.77 22.01
N MET A 402 10.50 -18.42 20.79
CA MET A 402 9.77 -18.77 19.56
C MET A 402 9.70 -20.28 19.32
N LEU A 403 10.84 -20.98 19.48
CA LEU A 403 10.90 -22.44 19.41
C LEU A 403 10.00 -23.10 20.47
N GLY A 404 9.87 -22.47 21.63
CA GLY A 404 8.94 -22.92 22.68
C GLY A 404 7.48 -22.89 22.22
N GLN A 405 7.05 -21.91 21.42
CA GLN A 405 5.69 -21.87 20.86
C GLN A 405 5.50 -22.94 19.76
N VAL A 406 6.51 -23.11 18.91
CA VAL A 406 6.50 -24.20 17.91
C VAL A 406 6.43 -25.58 18.59
N ALA A 407 7.11 -25.78 19.70
CA ALA A 407 7.05 -27.03 20.46
C ALA A 407 5.65 -27.29 21.04
N LYS A 408 4.95 -26.26 21.56
CA LYS A 408 3.55 -26.35 22.00
C LYS A 408 2.63 -26.76 20.86
N LEU A 409 2.74 -26.10 19.71
CA LEU A 409 2.00 -26.42 18.51
C LEU A 409 2.20 -27.89 18.08
N ARG A 410 3.44 -28.35 18.00
CA ARG A 410 3.81 -29.72 17.66
C ARG A 410 3.31 -30.78 18.64
N SER A 411 3.19 -30.43 19.90
CA SER A 411 2.64 -31.31 20.95
C SER A 411 1.10 -31.27 21.02
N GLY A 412 0.46 -30.40 20.29
CA GLY A 412 -0.99 -30.15 20.36
C GLY A 412 -1.41 -29.41 21.64
N ASP A 413 -0.48 -28.71 22.32
CA ASP A 413 -0.74 -27.92 23.52
C ASP A 413 -1.38 -26.56 23.14
N PHE A 414 -2.57 -26.61 22.55
CA PHE A 414 -3.44 -25.48 22.24
C PHE A 414 -4.90 -25.91 22.33
N ASP A 415 -5.80 -24.93 22.54
CA ASP A 415 -7.23 -25.18 22.64
C ASP A 415 -7.81 -25.53 21.26
N GLU A 416 -8.54 -26.63 21.18
CA GLU A 416 -9.18 -27.08 19.92
C GLU A 416 -10.25 -26.10 19.42
N SER A 417 -10.91 -25.34 20.32
CA SER A 417 -11.89 -24.32 19.95
C SER A 417 -11.28 -23.20 19.11
N LEU A 418 -9.95 -22.96 19.22
CA LEU A 418 -9.24 -21.95 18.43
C LEU A 418 -9.36 -22.21 16.91
N ILE A 419 -9.45 -23.50 16.50
CA ILE A 419 -9.64 -23.86 15.09
C ILE A 419 -10.94 -23.28 14.55
N GLN A 420 -12.05 -23.47 15.30
CA GLN A 420 -13.34 -22.92 14.89
C GLN A 420 -13.33 -21.39 14.88
N SER A 421 -12.68 -20.78 15.86
CA SER A 421 -12.53 -19.31 15.91
C SER A 421 -11.76 -18.75 14.71
N ILE A 422 -10.67 -19.41 14.29
CA ILE A 422 -9.92 -19.08 13.06
C ILE A 422 -10.86 -19.14 11.84
N LEU A 423 -11.60 -20.23 11.69
CA LEU A 423 -12.52 -20.40 10.57
C LEU A 423 -13.65 -19.34 10.54
N ASP A 424 -14.14 -18.93 11.70
CA ASP A 424 -15.17 -17.88 11.77
C ASP A 424 -14.58 -16.50 11.45
N ASN A 425 -13.31 -16.25 11.78
CA ASN A 425 -12.60 -15.05 11.36
C ASN A 425 -12.27 -15.08 9.86
N TYR A 426 -11.96 -16.23 9.26
CA TYR A 426 -11.84 -16.36 7.81
C TYR A 426 -13.15 -16.03 7.09
N LYS A 427 -14.30 -16.52 7.59
CA LYS A 427 -15.62 -16.15 7.05
C LYS A 427 -15.88 -14.64 7.14
N LEU A 428 -15.48 -14.01 8.23
CA LEU A 428 -15.55 -12.55 8.38
C LEU A 428 -14.68 -11.82 7.35
N SER A 429 -13.47 -12.32 7.12
CA SER A 429 -12.56 -11.79 6.10
C SER A 429 -13.15 -11.93 4.69
N GLU A 430 -13.73 -13.10 4.36
CA GLU A 430 -14.42 -13.30 3.08
C GLU A 430 -15.63 -12.38 2.89
N MET A 431 -16.39 -12.08 3.95
CA MET A 431 -17.47 -11.09 3.88
C MET A 431 -16.94 -9.69 3.58
N ARG A 432 -15.82 -9.29 4.17
CA ARG A 432 -15.19 -7.97 3.92
C ARG A 432 -14.62 -7.85 2.52
N LYS A 433 -14.10 -8.93 1.97
CA LYS A 433 -13.61 -8.99 0.58
C LYS A 433 -14.67 -8.50 -0.42
N LEU A 434 -15.95 -8.78 -0.16
CA LEU A 434 -17.05 -8.32 -1.02
C LEU A 434 -17.23 -6.79 -1.07
N GLU A 435 -16.62 -6.07 -0.15
CA GLU A 435 -16.64 -4.60 -0.10
C GLU A 435 -15.54 -3.95 -0.97
N SER A 436 -14.60 -4.76 -1.52
CA SER A 436 -13.41 -4.30 -2.25
C SER A 436 -13.30 -4.93 -3.63
N ASN A 437 -13.39 -4.12 -4.69
CA ASN A 437 -13.11 -4.58 -6.04
C ASN A 437 -11.67 -5.08 -6.20
N GLU A 438 -10.73 -4.45 -5.50
CA GLU A 438 -9.32 -4.81 -5.49
C GLU A 438 -9.11 -6.22 -4.95
N ASP A 439 -9.65 -6.53 -3.76
CA ASP A 439 -9.51 -7.83 -3.12
C ASP A 439 -10.19 -8.95 -3.92
N MET A 440 -11.38 -8.66 -4.49
CA MET A 440 -12.07 -9.63 -5.34
C MET A 440 -11.26 -9.97 -6.60
N ALA A 441 -10.75 -8.97 -7.30
CA ALA A 441 -9.96 -9.17 -8.52
C ALA A 441 -8.58 -9.80 -8.22
N MET A 442 -7.95 -9.46 -7.09
CA MET A 442 -6.68 -10.05 -6.65
C MET A 442 -6.82 -11.55 -6.38
N SER A 443 -7.96 -12.02 -5.84
CA SER A 443 -8.21 -13.45 -5.64
C SER A 443 -8.12 -14.25 -6.95
N PHE A 444 -8.49 -13.64 -8.08
CA PHE A 444 -8.36 -14.28 -9.40
C PHE A 444 -6.91 -14.33 -9.86
N VAL A 445 -6.13 -13.27 -9.58
CA VAL A 445 -4.69 -13.23 -9.86
C VAL A 445 -4.00 -14.37 -9.13
N GLU A 446 -4.24 -14.51 -7.82
CA GLU A 446 -3.66 -15.56 -6.99
C GLU A 446 -4.01 -16.96 -7.51
N SER A 447 -5.28 -17.21 -7.81
CA SER A 447 -5.74 -18.47 -8.38
C SER A 447 -5.04 -18.80 -9.71
N PHE A 448 -4.93 -17.83 -10.61
CA PHE A 448 -4.27 -18.00 -11.90
C PHE A 448 -2.78 -18.29 -11.76
N ILE A 449 -2.08 -17.52 -10.95
CA ILE A 449 -0.61 -17.65 -10.73
C ILE A 449 -0.30 -18.99 -10.08
N ASN A 450 -1.05 -19.38 -9.05
CA ASN A 450 -0.88 -20.68 -8.39
C ASN A 450 -1.28 -21.86 -9.29
N GLY A 451 -1.97 -21.59 -10.39
CA GLY A 451 -2.40 -22.62 -11.33
C GLY A 451 -3.55 -23.48 -10.82
N HIS A 452 -4.29 -22.96 -9.85
CA HIS A 452 -5.46 -23.63 -9.30
C HIS A 452 -6.64 -23.63 -10.26
N ASN A 453 -7.55 -24.55 -10.08
CA ASN A 453 -8.86 -24.45 -10.65
C ASN A 453 -9.67 -23.52 -9.75
N TRP A 454 -10.34 -22.51 -10.28
CA TRP A 454 -11.14 -21.57 -9.49
C TRP A 454 -12.14 -22.24 -8.54
N LYS A 455 -12.63 -23.41 -8.90
CA LYS A 455 -13.50 -24.20 -8.00
C LYS A 455 -12.81 -24.56 -6.68
N ASP A 456 -11.52 -24.81 -6.71
CA ASP A 456 -10.78 -25.17 -5.50
C ASP A 456 -10.66 -23.95 -4.58
N ASP A 457 -10.39 -22.76 -5.11
CA ASP A 457 -10.32 -21.54 -4.32
C ASP A 457 -11.71 -21.11 -3.83
N ALA A 458 -12.71 -21.05 -4.70
CA ALA A 458 -14.08 -20.66 -4.36
C ALA A 458 -14.73 -21.55 -3.29
N LEU A 459 -14.28 -22.80 -3.15
CA LEU A 459 -14.81 -23.77 -2.17
C LEU A 459 -13.81 -24.08 -1.04
N GLN A 460 -12.79 -23.25 -0.85
CA GLN A 460 -11.75 -23.42 0.17
C GLN A 460 -12.36 -23.58 1.56
N MET A 461 -13.25 -22.70 1.98
CA MET A 461 -13.90 -22.75 3.30
C MET A 461 -14.55 -24.12 3.61
N GLN A 462 -15.16 -24.77 2.60
CA GLN A 462 -15.79 -26.08 2.78
C GLN A 462 -14.77 -27.20 3.05
N ARG A 463 -13.51 -27.02 2.67
CA ARG A 463 -12.41 -27.93 2.99
C ARG A 463 -11.82 -27.63 4.35
N LEU A 464 -11.57 -26.35 4.64
CA LEU A 464 -11.01 -25.88 5.91
C LEU A 464 -11.87 -26.33 7.10
N GLU A 465 -13.20 -26.28 6.99
CA GLU A 465 -14.15 -26.76 8.01
C GLU A 465 -14.00 -28.25 8.39
N LYS A 466 -13.24 -29.02 7.62
CA LYS A 466 -13.00 -30.44 7.87
C LYS A 466 -11.63 -30.73 8.47
N ILE A 467 -10.79 -29.73 8.59
CA ILE A 467 -9.44 -29.86 9.15
C ILE A 467 -9.57 -30.17 10.65
N THR A 468 -8.84 -31.16 11.09
CA THR A 468 -8.83 -31.62 12.47
C THR A 468 -7.56 -31.20 13.20
N LYS A 469 -7.63 -31.10 14.52
CA LYS A 469 -6.46 -30.83 15.37
C LYS A 469 -5.30 -31.81 15.09
N GLN A 470 -5.60 -33.09 14.84
CA GLN A 470 -4.56 -34.07 14.52
C GLN A 470 -3.83 -33.77 13.22
N GLN A 471 -4.52 -33.35 12.17
CA GLN A 471 -3.90 -32.97 10.89
C GLN A 471 -2.98 -31.77 11.07
N ILE A 472 -3.36 -30.79 11.90
CA ILE A 472 -2.54 -29.63 12.25
C ILE A 472 -1.26 -30.04 12.99
N VAL A 473 -1.40 -30.92 14.00
CA VAL A 473 -0.27 -31.44 14.75
C VAL A 473 0.66 -32.30 13.88
N ASP A 474 0.12 -33.13 13.02
CA ASP A 474 0.89 -33.95 12.09
C ASP A 474 1.68 -33.07 11.10
N TRP A 475 1.02 -32.04 10.54
CA TRP A 475 1.68 -31.07 9.66
C TRP A 475 2.81 -30.32 10.37
N ALA A 476 2.57 -29.82 11.58
CA ALA A 476 3.59 -29.14 12.37
C ALA A 476 4.77 -30.05 12.70
N ASN A 477 4.53 -31.34 12.98
CA ASN A 477 5.60 -32.31 13.23
C ASN A 477 6.38 -32.68 11.96
N GLU A 478 5.74 -32.70 10.79
CA GLU A 478 6.36 -32.97 9.50
C GLU A 478 7.28 -31.81 9.06
N TYR A 479 6.80 -30.58 9.18
CA TYR A 479 7.49 -29.41 8.56
C TYR A 479 8.22 -28.52 9.54
N LEU A 480 7.74 -28.33 10.78
CA LEU A 480 8.35 -27.42 11.76
C LEU A 480 9.29 -28.16 12.71
N GLY A 481 10.25 -28.89 12.16
CA GLY A 481 11.19 -29.68 12.97
C GLY A 481 12.06 -28.84 13.88
N ALA A 482 12.37 -29.36 15.08
CA ALA A 482 13.16 -28.67 16.11
C ALA A 482 14.60 -28.35 15.67
N ASN A 483 15.12 -29.04 14.64
CA ASN A 483 16.48 -28.88 14.13
C ASN A 483 16.53 -28.61 12.63
N SER A 484 15.38 -28.40 11.96
CA SER A 484 15.29 -28.22 10.50
C SER A 484 14.88 -26.80 10.12
N TYR A 485 15.53 -25.80 10.72
CA TYR A 485 15.21 -24.39 10.53
C TYR A 485 16.43 -23.55 10.16
N VAL A 486 16.18 -22.38 9.59
CA VAL A 486 17.13 -21.29 9.42
C VAL A 486 16.81 -20.22 10.45
N ALA A 487 17.83 -19.61 11.07
CA ALA A 487 17.71 -18.45 11.93
C ALA A 487 18.63 -17.35 11.41
N VAL A 488 18.05 -16.21 11.06
CA VAL A 488 18.78 -15.00 10.67
C VAL A 488 18.74 -14.02 11.83
N TYR A 489 19.90 -13.63 12.29
CA TYR A 489 20.10 -12.66 13.36
C TYR A 489 20.44 -11.32 12.73
N LYS A 490 19.50 -10.39 12.76
CA LYS A 490 19.78 -9.01 12.37
C LYS A 490 20.43 -8.29 13.55
N ARG A 491 21.65 -7.81 13.34
CA ARG A 491 22.45 -7.11 14.34
C ARG A 491 22.72 -5.67 13.95
N ILE A 492 22.84 -4.82 14.94
CA ILE A 492 23.29 -3.43 14.72
C ILE A 492 24.75 -3.43 14.31
N GLY A 493 25.07 -2.73 13.23
CA GLY A 493 26.44 -2.60 12.73
C GLY A 493 26.51 -2.22 11.27
N GLU A 494 27.71 -1.87 10.82
CA GLU A 494 27.97 -1.59 9.41
C GLU A 494 27.91 -2.88 8.58
N ASP A 495 27.16 -2.84 7.49
CA ASP A 495 27.16 -3.90 6.48
C ASP A 495 28.36 -3.71 5.55
N LYS A 496 29.39 -4.56 5.75
CA LYS A 496 30.64 -4.52 4.99
C LYS A 496 30.56 -5.18 3.61
N ASP A 497 29.47 -5.88 3.33
CA ASP A 497 29.29 -6.63 2.09
C ASP A 497 28.60 -5.78 0.99
N ILE A 498 28.09 -4.60 1.32
CA ILE A 498 27.54 -3.66 0.35
C ILE A 498 28.66 -3.12 -0.53
N LYS A 499 28.58 -3.46 -1.82
CA LYS A 499 29.50 -2.97 -2.85
C LYS A 499 28.95 -1.65 -3.42
N LYS A 500 29.79 -0.63 -3.43
CA LYS A 500 29.51 0.60 -4.16
C LYS A 500 30.04 0.45 -5.59
N ILE A 501 29.15 0.34 -6.56
CA ILE A 501 29.49 0.38 -7.99
C ILE A 501 29.17 1.79 -8.49
N ALA A 502 30.18 2.50 -8.98
CA ALA A 502 29.98 3.86 -9.46
C ALA A 502 28.96 3.89 -10.60
N ALA A 503 27.99 4.80 -10.51
CA ALA A 503 27.06 5.07 -11.59
C ALA A 503 27.79 5.82 -12.72
N PRO A 504 27.61 5.43 -14.00
CA PRO A 504 28.11 6.23 -15.10
C PRO A 504 27.33 7.55 -15.19
N ALA A 505 28.00 8.61 -15.66
CA ALA A 505 27.32 9.85 -15.95
C ALA A 505 26.35 9.67 -17.11
N ILE A 506 25.13 10.14 -16.98
CA ILE A 506 24.10 10.15 -18.00
C ILE A 506 23.74 11.60 -18.38
N THR A 507 23.45 11.82 -19.65
CA THR A 507 22.97 13.11 -20.14
C THR A 507 21.47 13.26 -19.84
N PRO A 508 21.02 14.34 -19.18
CA PRO A 508 19.59 14.60 -18.96
C PRO A 508 18.80 14.56 -20.27
N ILE A 509 17.67 13.87 -20.27
CA ILE A 509 16.84 13.68 -21.47
C ILE A 509 15.86 14.85 -21.68
N GLU A 510 15.39 14.99 -22.92
CA GLU A 510 14.31 15.95 -23.25
C GLU A 510 12.96 15.41 -22.73
N THR A 511 12.21 16.24 -22.03
CA THR A 511 10.89 15.86 -21.50
C THR A 511 9.77 15.86 -22.54
N ASN A 512 9.94 16.59 -23.62
CA ASN A 512 9.00 16.69 -24.76
C ASN A 512 7.52 16.88 -24.33
N ARG A 513 7.26 17.69 -23.28
CA ARG A 513 5.93 17.87 -22.66
C ARG A 513 4.83 18.26 -23.63
N ASP A 514 5.18 19.06 -24.66
CA ASP A 514 4.22 19.56 -25.64
C ASP A 514 4.04 18.59 -26.82
N LYS A 515 4.79 17.47 -26.84
CA LYS A 515 4.59 16.41 -27.83
C LYS A 515 3.57 15.40 -27.34
N GLN A 516 2.89 14.83 -28.32
CA GLN A 516 1.88 13.79 -28.09
C GLN A 516 1.77 12.94 -29.35
N SER A 517 1.58 11.61 -29.19
CA SER A 517 1.38 10.69 -30.29
C SER A 517 0.00 10.87 -30.96
N GLU A 518 -0.14 10.34 -32.17
CA GLU A 518 -1.45 10.22 -32.82
C GLU A 518 -2.37 9.30 -32.02
N PHE A 519 -1.82 8.26 -31.37
CA PHE A 519 -2.56 7.32 -30.55
C PHE A 519 -3.20 8.00 -29.32
N LEU A 520 -2.46 8.82 -28.57
CA LEU A 520 -3.03 9.59 -27.47
C LEU A 520 -4.11 10.56 -27.95
N THR A 521 -3.86 11.20 -29.11
CA THR A 521 -4.84 12.10 -29.73
C THR A 521 -6.14 11.36 -30.11
N GLU A 522 -6.02 10.12 -30.61
CA GLU A 522 -7.16 9.26 -30.92
C GLU A 522 -7.97 8.92 -29.65
N ILE A 523 -7.30 8.49 -28.58
CA ILE A 523 -7.94 8.18 -27.30
C ILE A 523 -8.69 9.41 -26.75
N GLN A 524 -8.05 10.59 -26.75
CA GLN A 524 -8.69 11.85 -26.30
C GLN A 524 -9.95 12.22 -27.10
N ASN A 525 -10.01 11.86 -28.40
CA ASN A 525 -11.13 12.16 -29.28
C ASN A 525 -12.16 11.03 -29.37
N THR A 526 -11.96 9.92 -28.67
CA THR A 526 -12.95 8.85 -28.63
C THR A 526 -14.21 9.32 -27.91
N GLU A 527 -15.35 9.25 -28.57
CA GLU A 527 -16.62 9.57 -27.92
C GLU A 527 -16.99 8.50 -26.88
N VAL A 528 -17.01 8.90 -25.63
CA VAL A 528 -17.40 8.06 -24.49
C VAL A 528 -18.60 8.71 -23.80
N THR A 529 -19.61 7.91 -23.46
CA THR A 529 -20.74 8.41 -22.67
C THR A 529 -20.26 8.81 -21.28
N PRO A 530 -20.34 10.10 -20.89
CA PRO A 530 -19.82 10.53 -19.60
C PRO A 530 -20.59 9.90 -18.44
N ILE A 531 -19.86 9.53 -17.39
CA ILE A 531 -20.44 9.21 -16.07
C ILE A 531 -20.84 10.54 -15.42
N GLU A 532 -22.10 10.63 -14.95
CA GLU A 532 -22.53 11.80 -14.20
C GLU A 532 -21.95 11.77 -12.78
N PRO A 533 -21.38 12.86 -12.28
CA PRO A 533 -20.85 12.91 -10.93
C PRO A 533 -21.96 12.78 -9.90
N VAL A 534 -21.72 11.97 -8.88
CA VAL A 534 -22.64 11.81 -7.76
C VAL A 534 -21.93 12.24 -6.48
N PHE A 535 -22.46 13.28 -5.86
CA PHE A 535 -21.95 13.81 -4.60
C PHE A 535 -22.80 13.31 -3.45
N VAL A 536 -22.17 12.99 -2.33
CA VAL A 536 -22.88 12.55 -1.12
C VAL A 536 -23.92 13.60 -0.71
N ASP A 537 -25.13 13.15 -0.52
CA ASP A 537 -26.23 13.90 0.08
C ASP A 537 -26.49 13.35 1.50
N PHE A 538 -25.88 13.95 2.50
CA PHE A 538 -25.98 13.48 3.88
C PHE A 538 -27.40 13.42 4.45
N SER A 539 -28.37 14.08 3.80
CA SER A 539 -29.77 13.95 4.18
C SER A 539 -30.44 12.67 3.69
N LYS A 540 -29.79 11.95 2.77
CA LYS A 540 -30.30 10.71 2.14
C LYS A 540 -29.36 9.51 2.38
N ASP A 541 -28.05 9.76 2.30
CA ASP A 541 -27.04 8.70 2.31
C ASP A 541 -26.67 8.21 3.71
N MET A 542 -27.09 8.97 4.73
CA MET A 542 -27.00 8.60 6.14
C MET A 542 -28.19 9.16 6.91
N SER A 543 -28.35 8.72 8.16
CA SER A 543 -29.28 9.37 9.08
C SER A 543 -28.57 9.80 10.37
N LYS A 544 -29.19 10.76 11.04
CA LYS A 544 -28.76 11.29 12.32
C LYS A 544 -29.82 11.02 13.35
N GLY A 545 -29.39 10.48 14.49
CA GLY A 545 -30.25 10.23 15.64
C GLY A 545 -29.58 10.67 16.92
N SER A 546 -30.24 10.45 18.04
CA SER A 546 -29.65 10.61 19.36
C SER A 546 -29.87 9.33 20.14
N VAL A 547 -28.81 8.82 20.76
CA VAL A 547 -28.91 7.69 21.70
C VAL A 547 -29.26 8.21 23.08
N ALA A 548 -28.66 9.33 23.49
CA ALA A 548 -28.95 10.05 24.71
C ALA A 548 -28.63 11.55 24.55
N GLU A 549 -28.90 12.37 25.57
CA GLU A 549 -28.53 13.79 25.54
C GLU A 549 -27.00 13.94 25.36
N GLY A 550 -26.59 14.67 24.32
CA GLY A 550 -25.18 14.91 24.01
C GLY A 550 -24.44 13.74 23.35
N ILE A 551 -25.16 12.68 22.94
CA ILE A 551 -24.60 11.52 22.21
C ILE A 551 -25.37 11.41 20.89
N GLU A 552 -24.71 11.87 19.79
CA GLU A 552 -25.29 11.79 18.46
C GLU A 552 -25.00 10.41 17.85
N LEU A 553 -25.98 9.84 17.14
CA LEU A 553 -25.82 8.64 16.33
C LEU A 553 -25.74 9.03 14.86
N LEU A 554 -24.61 8.76 14.22
CA LEU A 554 -24.44 8.80 12.78
C LEU A 554 -24.62 7.38 12.26
N TYR A 555 -25.70 7.16 11.53
CA TYR A 555 -26.09 5.83 11.09
C TYR A 555 -26.05 5.69 9.58
N LYS A 556 -25.46 4.58 9.11
CA LYS A 556 -25.57 4.10 7.74
C LYS A 556 -25.73 2.59 7.71
N LYS A 557 -26.71 2.12 6.93
CA LYS A 557 -26.95 0.70 6.77
C LYS A 557 -25.88 0.07 5.87
N ASN A 558 -25.33 -1.09 6.30
CA ASN A 558 -24.56 -1.98 5.45
C ASN A 558 -25.54 -2.88 4.66
N GLU A 559 -25.55 -2.77 3.35
CA GLU A 559 -26.41 -3.57 2.47
C GLU A 559 -25.64 -4.70 1.75
N ILE A 560 -24.33 -4.83 2.04
CA ILE A 560 -23.44 -5.77 1.36
C ILE A 560 -23.33 -7.09 2.12
N ASN A 561 -23.17 -7.00 3.44
CA ASN A 561 -22.90 -8.18 4.28
C ASN A 561 -23.35 -7.98 5.74
N ASP A 562 -23.14 -9.00 6.57
CA ASP A 562 -23.50 -9.02 8.00
C ASP A 562 -22.37 -8.50 8.91
N VAL A 563 -21.52 -7.60 8.43
CA VAL A 563 -20.46 -6.99 9.23
C VAL A 563 -20.91 -5.64 9.78
N THR A 564 -20.69 -5.43 11.08
CA THR A 564 -20.92 -4.14 11.73
C THR A 564 -19.61 -3.52 12.18
N THR A 565 -19.49 -2.22 11.98
CA THR A 565 -18.50 -1.35 12.62
C THR A 565 -19.21 -0.30 13.44
N LEU A 566 -18.93 -0.29 14.72
CA LEU A 566 -19.45 0.67 15.70
C LEU A 566 -18.28 1.39 16.34
N THR A 567 -18.29 2.72 16.32
CA THR A 567 -17.17 3.54 16.83
C THR A 567 -17.69 4.76 17.56
N SER A 568 -17.30 4.94 18.82
CA SER A 568 -17.47 6.18 19.57
C SER A 568 -16.27 7.10 19.31
N VAL A 569 -16.51 8.32 18.89
CA VAL A 569 -15.49 9.32 18.53
C VAL A 569 -15.56 10.47 19.52
N PHE A 570 -14.45 10.71 20.22
CA PHE A 570 -14.30 11.73 21.26
C PHE A 570 -13.39 12.86 20.77
N ASP A 571 -13.80 14.11 20.95
CA ASP A 571 -13.02 15.30 20.59
C ASP A 571 -11.86 15.59 21.57
N ARG A 572 -11.12 14.54 21.90
CA ARG A 572 -9.96 14.59 22.77
C ARG A 572 -8.89 13.64 22.27
N GLY A 573 -7.72 14.17 21.96
CA GLY A 573 -6.56 13.42 21.49
C GLY A 573 -5.31 13.80 22.30
N THR A 574 -4.13 13.40 21.80
CA THR A 574 -2.85 13.60 22.48
C THR A 574 -2.49 15.08 22.69
N GLN A 575 -3.02 16.01 21.88
CA GLN A 575 -2.85 17.46 22.13
C GLN A 575 -3.55 17.95 23.40
N SER A 576 -4.68 17.33 23.74
CA SER A 576 -5.42 17.66 24.95
C SER A 576 -4.97 16.85 26.16
N ASP A 577 -4.58 15.58 25.92
CA ASP A 577 -4.11 14.67 26.95
C ASP A 577 -3.11 13.66 26.36
N PRO A 578 -1.80 13.93 26.45
CA PRO A 578 -0.78 13.06 25.87
C PRO A 578 -0.64 11.69 26.54
N ARG A 579 -1.40 11.43 27.64
CA ARG A 579 -1.44 10.13 28.31
C ARG A 579 -2.32 9.11 27.60
N LEU A 580 -3.27 9.56 26.75
CA LEU A 580 -4.32 8.70 26.18
C LEU A 580 -3.77 7.57 25.33
N ASP A 581 -2.74 7.84 24.53
CA ASP A 581 -2.10 6.82 23.71
C ASP A 581 -1.55 5.67 24.56
N LEU A 582 -0.72 6.01 25.57
CA LEU A 582 -0.21 5.04 26.53
C LEU A 582 -1.33 4.39 27.36
N ALA A 583 -2.40 5.11 27.67
CA ALA A 583 -3.53 4.58 28.43
C ALA A 583 -4.30 3.50 27.64
N PHE A 584 -4.47 3.68 26.34
CA PHE A 584 -5.07 2.67 25.48
C PHE A 584 -4.16 1.43 25.32
N ASP A 585 -2.87 1.64 25.13
CA ASP A 585 -1.90 0.52 25.11
C ASP A 585 -1.95 -0.28 26.41
N TYR A 586 -1.91 0.43 27.55
CA TYR A 586 -1.95 -0.22 28.86
C TYR A 586 -3.24 -1.01 29.08
N LEU A 587 -4.39 -0.46 28.68
CA LEU A 587 -5.69 -1.11 28.79
C LEU A 587 -5.70 -2.47 28.05
N GLY A 588 -5.03 -2.57 26.90
CA GLY A 588 -4.92 -3.80 26.11
C GLY A 588 -4.22 -4.97 26.80
N TYR A 589 -3.49 -4.72 27.90
CA TYR A 589 -2.82 -5.74 28.71
C TYR A 589 -3.56 -6.13 29.98
N LEU A 590 -4.65 -5.48 30.29
CA LEU A 590 -5.33 -5.66 31.58
C LEU A 590 -6.53 -6.61 31.52
N GLY A 591 -6.83 -7.22 32.65
CA GLY A 591 -8.06 -7.94 32.89
C GLY A 591 -9.04 -7.16 33.77
N THR A 592 -10.21 -7.76 33.99
CA THR A 592 -11.26 -7.28 34.89
C THR A 592 -11.42 -8.25 36.08
N PRO A 593 -12.24 -7.98 37.09
CA PRO A 593 -12.52 -8.94 38.17
C PRO A 593 -13.11 -10.27 37.69
N THR A 594 -13.69 -10.28 36.51
CA THR A 594 -14.41 -11.45 35.94
C THR A 594 -13.67 -12.11 34.80
N ARG A 595 -12.69 -11.46 34.17
CA ARG A 595 -11.94 -11.94 33.00
C ARG A 595 -10.46 -11.58 33.11
N THR A 596 -9.58 -12.52 32.81
CA THR A 596 -8.17 -12.19 32.57
C THR A 596 -8.02 -11.48 31.22
N ALA A 597 -6.90 -10.78 30.99
CA ALA A 597 -6.60 -10.16 29.70
C ALA A 597 -6.58 -11.20 28.54
N GLU A 598 -6.03 -12.38 28.82
CA GLU A 598 -6.05 -13.50 27.88
C GLU A 598 -7.47 -13.97 27.54
N GLN A 599 -8.36 -14.06 28.55
CA GLN A 599 -9.77 -14.42 28.31
C GLN A 599 -10.50 -13.38 27.48
N ILE A 600 -10.27 -12.09 27.71
CA ILE A 600 -10.84 -10.99 26.90
C ILE A 600 -10.47 -11.15 25.42
N LYS A 601 -9.19 -11.37 25.12
CA LYS A 601 -8.72 -11.56 23.74
C LYS A 601 -9.32 -12.79 23.10
N LYS A 602 -9.37 -13.92 23.82
CA LYS A 602 -9.98 -15.16 23.32
C LYS A 602 -11.46 -15.00 23.06
N GLU A 603 -12.23 -14.44 24.00
CA GLU A 603 -13.67 -14.23 23.85
C GLU A 603 -14.00 -13.32 22.66
N LEU A 604 -13.25 -12.23 22.46
CA LEU A 604 -13.44 -11.36 21.30
C LEU A 604 -13.13 -12.10 19.98
N TYR A 605 -12.07 -12.90 19.95
CA TYR A 605 -11.70 -13.68 18.79
C TYR A 605 -12.72 -14.78 18.47
N GLU A 606 -13.26 -15.46 19.49
CA GLU A 606 -14.36 -16.45 19.36
C GLU A 606 -15.66 -15.83 18.83
N LEU A 607 -15.90 -14.55 19.15
CA LEU A 607 -17.03 -13.78 18.63
C LEU A 607 -16.83 -13.32 17.17
N ALA A 608 -15.67 -13.55 16.59
CA ALA A 608 -15.22 -12.91 15.33
C ALA A 608 -15.45 -11.38 15.41
N CYS A 609 -15.00 -10.79 16.51
CA CYS A 609 -15.03 -9.36 16.78
C CYS A 609 -13.68 -8.87 17.29
N TYR A 610 -13.37 -7.61 17.03
CA TYR A 610 -12.19 -6.96 17.61
C TYR A 610 -12.53 -5.59 18.16
N GLN A 611 -11.84 -5.28 19.23
CA GLN A 611 -11.83 -3.92 19.74
C GLN A 611 -10.95 -3.02 18.85
N ARG A 612 -11.36 -1.77 18.76
CA ARG A 612 -10.60 -0.69 18.13
C ARG A 612 -10.40 0.42 19.14
N LEU A 613 -9.15 0.63 19.52
CA LEU A 613 -8.74 1.72 20.38
C LEU A 613 -7.73 2.56 19.59
N SER A 614 -7.99 3.85 19.42
CA SER A 614 -7.11 4.73 18.68
C SER A 614 -7.09 6.12 19.28
N CYS A 615 -5.89 6.70 19.39
CA CYS A 615 -5.69 8.06 19.81
C CYS A 615 -4.87 8.83 18.77
N GLY A 616 -5.52 9.81 18.14
CA GLY A 616 -4.86 10.77 17.25
C GLY A 616 -4.51 12.06 17.99
N PRO A 617 -3.92 13.03 17.30
CA PRO A 617 -3.61 14.33 17.90
C PRO A 617 -4.84 15.06 18.44
N THR A 618 -5.97 15.01 17.73
CA THR A 618 -7.18 15.82 17.99
C THR A 618 -8.33 15.02 18.56
N GLN A 619 -8.42 13.73 18.26
CA GLN A 619 -9.53 12.84 18.61
C GLN A 619 -9.03 11.50 19.09
N SER A 620 -9.87 10.83 19.89
CA SER A 620 -9.74 9.42 20.23
C SER A 620 -10.98 8.66 19.77
N SER A 621 -10.82 7.39 19.47
CA SER A 621 -11.92 6.51 19.12
C SER A 621 -11.87 5.19 19.88
N ILE A 622 -13.04 4.73 20.29
CA ILE A 622 -13.24 3.43 20.94
C ILE A 622 -14.37 2.71 20.21
N GLY A 623 -14.13 1.49 19.78
CA GLY A 623 -15.16 0.78 19.03
C GLY A 623 -14.96 -0.72 18.97
N VAL A 624 -15.91 -1.37 18.32
CA VAL A 624 -15.90 -2.80 17.99
C VAL A 624 -16.29 -3.00 16.54
N SER A 625 -15.70 -3.99 15.90
CA SER A 625 -16.06 -4.38 14.54
C SER A 625 -16.05 -5.90 14.41
N GLY A 626 -17.03 -6.46 13.71
CA GLY A 626 -17.15 -7.90 13.51
C GLY A 626 -18.54 -8.32 13.06
N LEU A 627 -18.91 -9.58 13.30
CA LEU A 627 -20.23 -10.11 12.94
C LEU A 627 -21.35 -9.39 13.74
N ASP A 628 -22.34 -8.85 13.05
CA ASP A 628 -23.43 -8.03 13.60
C ASP A 628 -24.08 -8.68 14.84
N LYS A 629 -24.40 -9.96 14.74
CA LYS A 629 -25.03 -10.75 15.84
C LYS A 629 -24.22 -10.79 17.13
N ASN A 630 -22.93 -10.49 17.08
CA ASN A 630 -21.99 -10.60 18.19
C ASN A 630 -21.53 -9.24 18.73
N VAL A 631 -21.75 -8.13 18.00
CA VAL A 631 -21.25 -6.79 18.34
C VAL A 631 -21.72 -6.32 19.71
N GLY A 632 -22.99 -6.55 20.10
CA GLY A 632 -23.47 -6.18 21.43
C GLY A 632 -22.68 -6.86 22.56
N LYS A 633 -22.40 -8.17 22.43
CA LYS A 633 -21.58 -8.90 23.41
C LYS A 633 -20.13 -8.43 23.42
N ALA A 634 -19.58 -8.12 22.25
CA ALA A 634 -18.22 -7.56 22.16
C ALA A 634 -18.14 -6.18 22.83
N MET A 635 -19.19 -5.34 22.69
CA MET A 635 -19.28 -4.08 23.42
C MET A 635 -19.28 -4.29 24.94
N ASP A 636 -20.06 -5.25 25.46
CA ASP A 636 -20.07 -5.57 26.90
C ASP A 636 -18.66 -5.93 27.40
N ILE A 637 -17.89 -6.67 26.62
CA ILE A 637 -16.51 -7.04 26.99
C ILE A 637 -15.60 -5.82 26.99
N VAL A 638 -15.67 -4.97 25.96
CA VAL A 638 -14.85 -3.75 25.85
C VAL A 638 -15.22 -2.73 26.93
N GLU A 639 -16.51 -2.54 27.19
CA GLU A 639 -17.00 -1.64 28.24
C GLU A 639 -16.66 -2.16 29.66
N ASP A 640 -16.74 -3.50 29.89
CA ASP A 640 -16.27 -4.08 31.12
C ASP A 640 -14.78 -3.79 31.36
N LEU A 641 -13.97 -3.95 30.31
CA LEU A 641 -12.55 -3.65 30.37
C LEU A 641 -12.29 -2.16 30.70
N ILE A 642 -12.96 -1.22 30.03
CA ILE A 642 -12.77 0.22 30.25
C ILE A 642 -13.10 0.61 31.69
N PHE A 643 -14.24 0.16 32.21
CA PHE A 643 -14.74 0.63 33.53
C PHE A 643 -14.18 -0.18 34.70
N ASN A 644 -13.87 -1.46 34.49
CA ASN A 644 -13.52 -2.39 35.56
C ASN A 644 -12.10 -2.97 35.43
N ALA A 645 -11.28 -2.47 34.50
CA ALA A 645 -9.89 -2.91 34.39
C ALA A 645 -9.18 -2.82 35.73
N GLN A 646 -8.46 -3.90 36.09
CA GLN A 646 -7.70 -4.00 37.30
C GLN A 646 -6.30 -3.47 37.10
N PRO A 647 -5.86 -2.46 37.86
CA PRO A 647 -4.51 -1.94 37.74
C PRO A 647 -3.46 -3.03 38.05
N ASP A 648 -2.43 -3.12 37.23
CA ASP A 648 -1.27 -4.01 37.42
C ASP A 648 0.01 -3.21 37.21
N THR A 649 0.72 -3.00 38.33
CA THR A 649 1.96 -2.21 38.34
C THR A 649 3.13 -2.94 37.66
N ALA A 650 3.13 -4.28 37.64
CA ALA A 650 4.16 -5.06 36.96
C ALA A 650 4.00 -4.97 35.43
N ILE A 651 2.76 -5.09 34.96
CA ILE A 651 2.44 -4.91 33.54
C ILE A 651 2.79 -3.49 33.08
N LEU A 652 2.42 -2.46 33.89
CA LEU A 652 2.79 -1.08 33.56
C LEU A 652 4.30 -0.86 33.52
N ALA A 653 5.04 -1.45 34.46
CA ALA A 653 6.50 -1.36 34.45
C ALA A 653 7.11 -2.05 33.20
N GLY A 654 6.56 -3.20 32.82
CA GLY A 654 6.94 -3.89 31.58
C GLY A 654 6.67 -3.02 30.35
N LEU A 655 5.46 -2.48 30.23
CA LEU A 655 5.07 -1.62 29.09
C LEU A 655 5.94 -0.37 28.98
N LYS A 656 6.26 0.29 30.12
CA LYS A 656 7.19 1.43 30.12
C LYS A 656 8.57 1.05 29.61
N SER A 657 9.09 -0.11 30.02
CA SER A 657 10.38 -0.62 29.52
C SER A 657 10.35 -0.87 28.01
N ASP A 658 9.26 -1.44 27.51
CA ASP A 658 9.09 -1.71 26.08
C ASP A 658 8.98 -0.41 25.27
N ILE A 659 8.28 0.61 25.80
CA ILE A 659 8.21 1.94 25.19
C ILE A 659 9.60 2.60 25.14
N PHE A 660 10.38 2.54 26.22
CA PHE A 660 11.72 3.13 26.22
C PHE A 660 12.63 2.44 25.21
N LYS A 661 12.53 1.11 25.08
CA LYS A 661 13.27 0.35 24.07
C LYS A 661 12.81 0.76 22.66
N SER A 662 11.49 0.79 22.39
CA SER A 662 10.93 1.19 21.08
C SER A 662 11.31 2.62 20.69
N ARG A 663 11.38 3.55 21.64
CA ARG A 663 11.86 4.92 21.44
C ARG A 663 13.34 4.97 21.07
N SER A 664 14.15 4.17 21.74
CA SER A 664 15.58 4.03 21.39
C SER A 664 15.72 3.47 19.97
N ASP A 665 14.96 2.43 19.64
CA ASP A 665 14.99 1.78 18.34
C ASP A 665 14.49 2.71 17.21
N SER A 666 13.47 3.53 17.47
CA SER A 666 12.96 4.51 16.51
C SER A 666 14.01 5.53 16.07
N LYS A 667 14.95 5.89 16.97
CA LYS A 667 16.06 6.79 16.64
C LYS A 667 17.11 6.15 15.72
N LEU A 668 17.10 4.84 15.56
CA LEU A 668 17.94 4.10 14.61
C LEU A 668 17.33 4.04 13.20
N SER A 669 16.02 4.26 13.06
CA SER A 669 15.30 4.19 11.77
C SER A 669 15.33 5.53 11.05
N GLN A 670 15.90 5.57 9.83
CA GLN A 670 15.92 6.76 8.99
C GLN A 670 14.51 7.31 8.72
N ARG A 671 13.57 6.42 8.44
CA ARG A 671 12.17 6.79 8.19
C ARG A 671 11.50 7.43 9.41
N ALA A 672 11.73 6.85 10.60
CA ALA A 672 11.17 7.41 11.84
C ALA A 672 11.80 8.78 12.18
N CYS A 673 13.13 8.93 12.01
CA CYS A 673 13.83 10.20 12.18
C CYS A 673 13.30 11.27 11.21
N PHE A 674 13.07 10.91 9.94
CA PHE A 674 12.51 11.86 8.97
C PHE A 674 11.06 12.26 9.30
N SER A 675 10.23 11.33 9.72
CA SER A 675 8.86 11.63 10.18
C SER A 675 8.84 12.56 11.39
N ALA A 676 9.78 12.37 12.34
CA ALA A 676 9.94 13.27 13.49
C ALA A 676 10.41 14.67 13.06
N LEU A 677 11.39 14.76 12.16
CA LEU A 677 11.84 16.03 11.59
C LEU A 677 10.71 16.75 10.85
N GLN A 678 9.93 16.03 10.06
CA GLN A 678 8.77 16.58 9.34
C GLN A 678 7.74 17.22 10.30
N LYS A 679 7.39 16.51 11.38
CA LYS A 679 6.49 17.06 12.42
C LYS A 679 7.09 18.32 13.07
N TYR A 680 8.39 18.31 13.36
CA TYR A 680 9.10 19.45 13.93
C TYR A 680 9.04 20.67 12.99
N LEU A 681 9.22 20.48 11.68
CA LEU A 681 9.16 21.54 10.70
C LEU A 681 7.75 22.11 10.54
N PHE A 682 6.73 21.24 10.47
CA PHE A 682 5.35 21.63 10.22
C PHE A 682 4.70 22.33 11.40
N TYR A 683 4.97 21.87 12.61
CA TYR A 683 4.25 22.31 13.81
C TYR A 683 5.16 23.00 14.85
N GLY A 684 6.48 22.87 14.73
CA GLY A 684 7.45 23.44 15.68
C GLY A 684 7.63 22.63 16.97
N PRO A 685 8.59 23.04 17.82
CA PRO A 685 8.96 22.28 19.02
C PRO A 685 7.87 22.29 20.11
N GLU A 686 6.97 23.26 20.08
CA GLU A 686 5.89 23.32 21.09
C GLU A 686 4.86 22.22 20.86
N PHE A 687 4.51 21.93 19.63
CA PHE A 687 3.66 20.80 19.29
C PHE A 687 4.26 19.48 19.79
N ILE A 688 5.54 19.26 19.54
CA ILE A 688 6.23 18.03 19.98
C ILE A 688 6.13 17.91 21.51
N ARG A 689 6.45 18.98 22.26
CA ARG A 689 6.37 18.98 23.73
C ARG A 689 4.96 18.73 24.27
N ASN A 690 3.94 19.20 23.58
CA ASN A 690 2.56 19.08 24.01
C ASN A 690 1.94 17.71 23.71
N THR A 691 2.39 17.05 22.63
CA THR A 691 1.81 15.79 22.18
C THR A 691 2.63 14.55 22.56
N THR A 692 3.87 14.75 23.05
CA THR A 692 4.79 13.65 23.38
C THR A 692 5.22 13.74 24.84
N LEU A 693 4.93 12.70 25.61
CA LEU A 693 5.43 12.58 26.97
C LEU A 693 6.95 12.29 26.96
N THR A 694 7.72 12.96 27.81
CA THR A 694 9.12 12.62 28.03
C THR A 694 9.26 11.24 28.74
N ASN A 695 10.46 10.65 28.70
CA ASN A 695 10.71 9.39 29.41
C ASN A 695 10.51 9.53 30.92
N GLU A 696 10.85 10.68 31.50
CA GLU A 696 10.63 10.98 32.95
C GLU A 696 9.13 11.08 33.26
N GLN A 697 8.36 11.73 32.38
CA GLN A 697 6.91 11.80 32.54
C GLN A 697 6.28 10.40 32.48
N ILE A 698 6.62 9.59 31.48
CA ILE A 698 6.15 8.19 31.39
C ILE A 698 6.57 7.40 32.65
N ALA A 699 7.83 7.53 33.09
CA ALA A 699 8.30 6.82 34.28
C ALA A 699 7.47 7.13 35.53
N SER A 700 6.98 8.37 35.66
CA SER A 700 6.19 8.83 36.81
C SER A 700 4.71 8.46 36.77
N LEU A 701 4.11 8.15 35.59
CA LEU A 701 2.70 7.82 35.47
C LEU A 701 2.32 6.58 36.27
N THR A 702 1.14 6.61 36.85
CA THR A 702 0.55 5.51 37.61
C THR A 702 -0.55 4.81 36.81
N SER A 703 -0.87 3.58 37.17
CA SER A 703 -1.97 2.81 36.58
C SER A 703 -3.32 3.54 36.73
N ASP A 704 -3.56 4.14 37.88
CA ASP A 704 -4.82 4.84 38.15
C ASP A 704 -4.98 6.09 37.25
N GLU A 705 -3.89 6.85 37.01
CA GLU A 705 -3.92 8.03 36.13
C GLU A 705 -4.23 7.64 34.68
N LEU A 706 -3.68 6.53 34.20
CA LEU A 706 -3.93 6.04 32.84
C LEU A 706 -5.37 5.54 32.69
N LEU A 707 -5.83 4.69 33.61
CA LEU A 707 -7.20 4.18 33.57
C LEU A 707 -8.24 5.30 33.73
N GLN A 708 -7.96 6.31 34.57
CA GLN A 708 -8.83 7.46 34.71
C GLN A 708 -8.90 8.30 33.45
N ALA A 709 -7.79 8.47 32.69
CA ALA A 709 -7.78 9.20 31.43
C ALA A 709 -8.73 8.57 30.39
N VAL A 710 -8.79 7.23 30.30
CA VAL A 710 -9.73 6.53 29.40
C VAL A 710 -11.18 6.69 29.91
N ARG A 711 -11.43 6.49 31.21
CA ARG A 711 -12.77 6.62 31.81
C ARG A 711 -13.33 8.04 31.67
N ASP A 712 -12.48 9.05 31.74
CA ASP A 712 -12.88 10.46 31.59
C ASP A 712 -13.45 10.75 30.18
N LEU A 713 -13.08 9.99 29.13
CA LEU A 713 -13.68 10.13 27.80
C LEU A 713 -15.19 9.89 27.84
N TYR A 714 -15.65 8.89 28.60
CA TYR A 714 -17.06 8.53 28.71
C TYR A 714 -17.89 9.52 29.52
N THR A 715 -17.24 10.51 30.15
CA THR A 715 -17.94 11.65 30.77
C THR A 715 -18.22 12.77 29.78
N LYS A 716 -17.76 12.67 28.57
CA LYS A 716 -17.81 13.72 27.55
C LYS A 716 -18.85 13.42 26.47
N ARG A 717 -19.32 14.48 25.82
CA ARG A 717 -20.09 14.35 24.57
C ARG A 717 -19.25 13.69 23.51
N HIS A 718 -19.87 12.81 22.74
CA HIS A 718 -19.21 12.11 21.65
C HIS A 718 -20.21 11.67 20.59
N ASP A 719 -19.72 11.37 19.41
CA ASP A 719 -20.49 10.83 18.32
C ASP A 719 -20.32 9.34 18.23
N ILE A 720 -21.39 8.62 17.90
CA ILE A 720 -21.37 7.19 17.64
C ILE A 720 -21.62 6.97 16.15
N LEU A 721 -20.65 6.37 15.49
CA LEU A 721 -20.75 5.95 14.10
C LEU A 721 -21.18 4.48 14.06
N TYR A 722 -22.29 4.21 13.39
CA TYR A 722 -22.78 2.87 13.15
C TYR A 722 -22.87 2.59 11.64
N TYR A 723 -22.14 1.58 11.19
CA TYR A 723 -22.26 0.99 9.87
C TYR A 723 -22.48 -0.51 10.01
N GLY A 724 -23.67 -1.02 9.71
CA GLY A 724 -24.04 -2.41 9.89
C GLY A 724 -25.38 -2.76 9.25
N PRO A 725 -25.76 -4.05 9.17
CA PRO A 725 -26.95 -4.51 8.46
C PRO A 725 -28.26 -4.24 9.20
N SER A 726 -28.22 -4.04 10.52
CA SER A 726 -29.42 -3.80 11.33
C SER A 726 -30.05 -2.45 11.00
N ASP A 727 -31.38 -2.33 11.08
CA ASP A 727 -32.05 -1.04 10.94
C ASP A 727 -31.70 -0.07 12.08
N GLU A 728 -31.91 1.25 11.85
CA GLU A 728 -31.53 2.30 12.78
C GLU A 728 -32.15 2.13 14.18
N THR A 729 -33.39 1.68 14.27
CA THR A 729 -34.07 1.47 15.56
C THR A 729 -33.41 0.32 16.33
N THR A 730 -33.12 -0.77 15.64
CA THR A 730 -32.45 -1.94 16.21
C THR A 730 -31.03 -1.57 16.65
N ALA A 731 -30.27 -0.87 15.82
CA ALA A 731 -28.94 -0.38 16.13
C ALA A 731 -28.94 0.54 17.36
N LYS A 732 -29.86 1.51 17.39
CA LYS A 732 -30.02 2.43 18.53
C LYS A 732 -30.35 1.71 19.83
N ASN A 733 -31.25 0.73 19.79
CA ASN A 733 -31.62 -0.06 20.99
C ASN A 733 -30.42 -0.88 21.49
N MET A 734 -29.69 -1.52 20.57
CA MET A 734 -28.48 -2.28 20.90
C MET A 734 -27.42 -1.36 21.54
N ILE A 735 -27.17 -0.19 20.96
CA ILE A 735 -26.22 0.78 21.52
C ILE A 735 -26.69 1.23 22.92
N ALA A 736 -27.96 1.56 23.09
CA ALA A 736 -28.51 2.01 24.39
C ALA A 736 -28.45 0.89 25.45
N GLU A 737 -28.49 -0.37 25.08
CA GLU A 737 -28.37 -1.53 25.99
C GLU A 737 -26.91 -1.79 26.40
N HIS A 738 -25.96 -1.63 25.49
CA HIS A 738 -24.58 -2.09 25.67
C HIS A 738 -23.58 -0.95 25.88
N HIS A 739 -23.92 0.32 25.59
CA HIS A 739 -23.01 1.47 25.74
C HIS A 739 -23.31 2.27 27.01
N LYS A 740 -22.29 2.43 27.85
CA LYS A 740 -22.42 3.24 29.09
C LYS A 740 -22.33 4.72 28.78
N ILE A 741 -23.39 5.44 29.05
CA ILE A 741 -23.52 6.87 28.78
C ILE A 741 -23.62 7.65 30.08
N SER A 742 -22.88 8.75 30.20
CA SER A 742 -23.01 9.68 31.32
C SER A 742 -24.38 10.37 31.31
N GLU A 743 -24.99 10.54 32.49
CA GLU A 743 -26.27 11.26 32.60
C GLU A 743 -26.16 12.74 32.18
N ASN A 744 -24.98 13.35 32.31
CA ASN A 744 -24.73 14.75 31.99
C ASN A 744 -23.36 14.86 31.29
N PRO A 745 -23.25 14.49 30.02
CA PRO A 745 -21.96 14.50 29.33
C PRO A 745 -21.50 15.95 29.09
N GLU A 746 -20.26 16.22 29.46
CA GLU A 746 -19.65 17.54 29.31
C GLU A 746 -19.25 17.77 27.85
N SER A 747 -19.44 19.01 27.36
CA SER A 747 -18.95 19.41 26.05
C SER A 747 -17.43 19.58 26.08
N LEU A 748 -16.76 19.07 25.06
CA LEU A 748 -15.34 19.31 24.79
C LEU A 748 -15.17 20.22 23.56
N GLU A 749 -14.15 21.07 23.62
CA GLU A 749 -13.67 21.77 22.46
C GLU A 749 -12.44 21.02 21.92
N ARG A 750 -12.49 20.67 20.65
CA ARG A 750 -11.40 19.97 19.98
C ARG A 750 -10.18 20.90 19.85
N VAL A 751 -9.02 20.42 20.29
CA VAL A 751 -7.76 21.15 20.15
C VAL A 751 -7.08 20.76 18.83
N HIS A 752 -6.92 21.74 17.95
CA HIS A 752 -6.32 21.51 16.64
C HIS A 752 -4.83 21.93 16.60
N PRO A 753 -3.99 21.20 15.82
CA PRO A 753 -2.61 21.59 15.60
C PRO A 753 -2.54 22.93 14.86
N GLN A 754 -1.55 23.76 15.20
CA GLN A 754 -1.29 25.02 14.49
C GLN A 754 -0.05 24.85 13.60
N ALA A 755 -0.12 25.34 12.39
CA ALA A 755 1.02 25.37 11.48
C ALA A 755 2.13 26.28 12.04
N ARG A 756 3.39 25.86 11.91
CA ARG A 756 4.53 26.72 12.19
C ARG A 756 4.55 27.92 11.25
N GLN A 757 4.61 29.13 11.79
CA GLN A 757 4.70 30.37 11.00
C GLN A 757 6.13 30.58 10.47
N VAL A 758 6.27 30.81 9.16
CA VAL A 758 7.56 30.99 8.49
C VAL A 758 7.79 32.49 8.20
N THR A 759 8.52 33.17 9.06
CA THR A 759 8.82 34.61 8.93
C THR A 759 10.17 34.88 8.25
N SER A 760 11.09 33.93 8.30
CA SER A 760 12.42 33.96 7.68
C SER A 760 12.79 32.59 7.13
N SER A 761 13.70 32.50 6.17
CA SER A 761 14.28 31.23 5.77
C SER A 761 15.25 30.74 6.85
N GLU A 762 15.11 29.47 7.23
CA GLU A 762 15.90 28.80 8.25
C GLU A 762 16.21 27.37 7.79
N VAL A 763 17.36 26.85 8.20
CA VAL A 763 17.79 25.49 7.89
C VAL A 763 17.92 24.69 9.18
N PHE A 764 17.33 23.50 9.21
CA PHE A 764 17.44 22.54 10.31
C PHE A 764 18.09 21.27 9.80
N ILE A 765 19.09 20.77 10.52
CA ILE A 765 19.79 19.53 10.17
C ILE A 765 19.68 18.57 11.35
N ALA A 766 19.04 17.44 11.13
CA ALA A 766 19.01 16.32 12.05
C ALA A 766 20.03 15.26 11.61
N PRO A 767 20.81 14.68 12.52
CA PRO A 767 21.87 13.74 12.18
C PRO A 767 21.30 12.38 11.81
N TYR A 768 21.82 11.80 10.71
CA TYR A 768 21.62 10.40 10.37
C TYR A 768 22.78 9.93 9.46
N ASP A 769 23.39 8.81 9.80
CA ASP A 769 24.56 8.32 9.06
C ASP A 769 24.12 7.38 7.91
N ALA A 770 23.76 7.98 6.78
CA ALA A 770 23.39 7.28 5.55
C ALA A 770 24.00 7.95 4.32
N ASN A 771 24.12 7.18 3.23
CA ASN A 771 24.58 7.67 1.93
C ASN A 771 23.53 8.51 1.19
N GLN A 772 22.28 8.42 1.61
CA GLN A 772 21.16 9.22 1.09
C GLN A 772 20.72 10.22 2.15
N PHE A 773 20.42 11.43 1.72
CA PHE A 773 19.79 12.44 2.55
C PHE A 773 18.30 12.52 2.22
N TYR A 774 17.53 12.91 3.23
CA TYR A 774 16.14 13.31 3.05
C TYR A 774 16.03 14.81 3.25
N TYR A 775 15.38 15.44 2.30
CA TYR A 775 15.17 16.88 2.28
C TYR A 775 13.68 17.20 2.27
N LEU A 776 13.33 18.20 3.06
CA LEU A 776 11.99 18.76 3.10
C LEU A 776 12.09 20.28 3.14
N GLN A 777 11.35 20.96 2.28
CA GLN A 777 11.11 22.40 2.45
C GLN A 777 9.64 22.64 2.77
N TYR A 778 9.40 23.56 3.69
CA TYR A 778 8.08 23.87 4.23
C TYR A 778 7.87 25.38 4.28
N SER A 779 6.67 25.83 3.92
CA SER A 779 6.22 27.20 4.12
C SER A 779 4.74 27.22 4.48
N ASP A 780 4.41 27.91 5.55
CA ASP A 780 3.03 28.35 5.76
C ASP A 780 2.65 29.39 4.74
N ARG A 781 1.37 29.55 4.49
CA ARG A 781 0.91 30.55 3.52
C ARG A 781 0.54 31.88 4.17
N GLY A 782 0.38 31.88 5.50
CA GLY A 782 -0.16 33.03 6.24
C GLY A 782 -1.61 33.35 5.86
N GLU A 783 -2.27 32.47 5.12
CA GLU A 783 -3.66 32.58 4.70
C GLU A 783 -4.47 31.44 5.27
N LYS A 784 -5.68 31.73 5.74
CA LYS A 784 -6.57 30.73 6.34
C LYS A 784 -7.34 29.97 5.27
N PHE A 785 -7.71 28.75 5.60
CA PHE A 785 -8.54 27.91 4.75
C PHE A 785 -9.80 28.66 4.29
N ASN A 786 -10.08 28.52 3.01
CA ASN A 786 -11.31 28.99 2.39
C ASN A 786 -11.70 28.02 1.26
N VAL A 787 -12.86 27.41 1.37
CA VAL A 787 -13.38 26.44 0.41
C VAL A 787 -13.41 26.99 -1.04
N ALA A 788 -13.51 28.30 -1.22
CA ALA A 788 -13.47 28.91 -2.55
C ALA A 788 -12.10 28.73 -3.25
N ASN A 789 -11.04 28.39 -2.54
CA ASN A 789 -9.71 28.13 -3.09
C ASN A 789 -9.53 26.67 -3.52
N ASP A 790 -10.37 25.73 -3.06
CA ASP A 790 -10.24 24.29 -3.34
C ASP A 790 -10.07 23.97 -4.84
N PRO A 791 -10.83 24.57 -5.77
CA PRO A 791 -10.63 24.30 -7.19
C PRO A 791 -9.21 24.63 -7.68
N ALA A 792 -8.67 25.76 -7.24
CA ALA A 792 -7.32 26.18 -7.62
C ALA A 792 -6.23 25.34 -6.94
N VAL A 793 -6.40 24.99 -5.67
CA VAL A 793 -5.49 24.10 -4.92
C VAL A 793 -5.44 22.72 -5.56
N ARG A 794 -6.60 22.14 -5.85
CA ARG A 794 -6.71 20.80 -6.46
C ARG A 794 -6.11 20.78 -7.87
N MET A 795 -6.42 21.79 -8.70
CA MET A 795 -5.88 21.87 -10.06
C MET A 795 -4.37 22.12 -10.05
N PHE A 796 -3.87 22.98 -9.15
CA PHE A 796 -2.43 23.19 -8.98
C PHE A 796 -1.72 21.90 -8.57
N ASN A 797 -2.21 21.17 -7.57
CA ASN A 797 -1.61 19.92 -7.11
C ASN A 797 -1.61 18.85 -8.22
N SER A 798 -2.72 18.74 -8.98
CA SER A 798 -2.84 17.80 -10.10
C SER A 798 -1.84 18.12 -11.24
N TYR A 799 -1.63 19.39 -11.55
CA TYR A 799 -0.70 19.80 -12.60
C TYR A 799 0.76 19.77 -12.15
N PHE A 800 1.05 20.31 -10.96
CA PHE A 800 2.41 20.58 -10.51
C PHE A 800 2.99 19.46 -9.63
N GLY A 801 2.24 18.98 -8.64
CA GLY A 801 2.80 18.40 -7.44
C GLY A 801 2.74 16.87 -7.33
N SER A 802 1.72 16.24 -7.88
CA SER A 802 1.45 14.81 -7.62
C SER A 802 1.11 14.01 -8.88
N GLY A 803 1.54 12.75 -8.88
CA GLY A 803 1.33 11.81 -9.98
C GLY A 803 2.48 11.80 -11.01
N MET A 804 2.59 10.72 -11.76
CA MET A 804 3.69 10.50 -12.70
C MET A 804 3.68 11.49 -13.88
N GLY A 805 2.54 12.07 -14.20
CA GLY A 805 2.39 13.14 -15.20
C GLY A 805 2.70 14.54 -14.72
N ALA A 806 2.83 14.75 -13.38
CA ALA A 806 3.01 16.08 -12.81
C ALA A 806 4.42 16.65 -13.05
N ILE A 807 4.53 17.98 -13.02
CA ILE A 807 5.78 18.71 -13.31
C ILE A 807 6.93 18.25 -12.41
N VAL A 808 6.70 18.10 -11.10
CA VAL A 808 7.74 17.69 -10.14
C VAL A 808 8.32 16.33 -10.51
N PHE A 809 7.49 15.35 -10.77
CA PHE A 809 7.93 14.00 -11.13
C PHE A 809 8.73 14.00 -12.46
N GLN A 810 8.19 14.66 -13.48
CA GLN A 810 8.80 14.76 -14.80
C GLN A 810 10.17 15.42 -14.77
N GLU A 811 10.35 16.47 -13.97
CA GLU A 811 11.62 17.19 -13.90
C GLU A 811 12.64 16.51 -13.00
N MET A 812 12.23 16.00 -11.85
CA MET A 812 13.16 15.53 -10.82
C MET A 812 13.59 14.08 -11.07
N ARG A 813 12.69 13.23 -11.51
CA ARG A 813 12.95 11.81 -11.74
C ARG A 813 13.26 11.51 -13.21
N GLU A 814 12.34 11.82 -14.12
CA GLU A 814 12.44 11.35 -15.51
C GLU A 814 13.53 12.09 -16.31
N ALA A 815 13.54 13.43 -16.23
CA ALA A 815 14.49 14.23 -17.02
C ALA A 815 15.92 14.16 -16.50
N ARG A 816 16.09 14.16 -15.17
CA ARG A 816 17.39 14.37 -14.53
C ARG A 816 17.89 13.17 -13.71
N GLY A 817 17.05 12.21 -13.39
CA GLY A 817 17.43 11.07 -12.54
C GLY A 817 18.02 11.48 -11.19
N LEU A 818 17.52 12.59 -10.61
CA LEU A 818 18.06 13.15 -9.36
C LEU A 818 17.55 12.41 -8.12
N ALA A 819 16.33 11.87 -8.18
CA ALA A 819 15.73 11.22 -7.04
C ALA A 819 14.75 10.13 -7.50
N TYR A 820 14.64 9.07 -6.73
CA TYR A 820 13.60 8.07 -6.91
C TYR A 820 12.23 8.62 -6.49
N SER A 821 12.20 9.44 -5.42
CA SER A 821 10.97 10.02 -4.88
C SER A 821 11.11 11.53 -4.73
N ALA A 822 10.21 12.27 -5.39
CA ALA A 822 10.07 13.71 -5.25
C ALA A 822 8.59 14.08 -5.34
N ALA A 823 8.13 14.96 -4.47
CA ALA A 823 6.76 15.44 -4.44
C ALA A 823 6.65 16.86 -3.89
N ALA A 824 5.60 17.58 -4.29
CA ALA A 824 5.26 18.87 -3.71
C ALA A 824 3.74 19.01 -3.58
N TYR A 825 3.28 19.55 -2.47
CA TYR A 825 1.87 19.70 -2.18
C TYR A 825 1.55 21.02 -1.51
N LEU A 826 0.42 21.60 -1.89
CA LEU A 826 -0.27 22.60 -1.11
C LEU A 826 -1.48 21.93 -0.45
N SER A 827 -1.55 21.95 0.87
CA SER A 827 -2.61 21.36 1.67
C SER A 827 -3.08 22.31 2.76
N ASP A 828 -4.15 21.96 3.44
CA ASP A 828 -4.62 22.57 4.67
C ASP A 828 -4.55 21.56 5.84
N LEU A 829 -4.83 22.00 7.06
CA LEU A 829 -4.76 21.17 8.26
C LEU A 829 -6.06 20.42 8.61
N GLY A 830 -7.08 20.50 7.77
CA GLY A 830 -8.30 19.70 7.93
C GLY A 830 -9.35 20.30 8.87
N TYR A 831 -9.32 21.59 9.19
CA TYR A 831 -10.32 22.23 10.06
C TYR A 831 -10.60 23.69 9.69
N LYS A 832 -11.71 24.22 10.19
CA LYS A 832 -12.12 25.62 9.97
C LYS A 832 -11.04 26.60 10.44
N ASP A 833 -10.78 27.61 9.64
CA ASP A 833 -9.79 28.68 9.92
C ASP A 833 -8.33 28.18 10.10
N CYS A 834 -8.03 26.95 9.63
CA CYS A 834 -6.65 26.44 9.59
C CYS A 834 -5.78 27.18 8.56
N ASP A 835 -4.47 27.00 8.65
CA ASP A 835 -3.53 27.56 7.70
C ASP A 835 -3.34 26.64 6.49
N TYR A 836 -3.06 27.22 5.31
CA TYR A 836 -2.51 26.47 4.20
C TYR A 836 -1.00 26.25 4.39
N MET A 837 -0.53 25.09 3.97
CA MET A 837 0.87 24.67 4.02
C MET A 837 1.33 24.24 2.64
N PHE A 838 2.47 24.74 2.19
CA PHE A 838 3.17 24.17 1.05
C PHE A 838 4.41 23.46 1.53
N TYR A 839 4.60 22.24 1.07
CA TYR A 839 5.82 21.48 1.33
C TYR A 839 6.29 20.73 0.09
N ALA A 840 7.60 20.54 0.00
CA ALA A 840 8.22 19.80 -1.06
C ALA A 840 9.31 18.89 -0.49
N PHE A 841 9.37 17.67 -0.97
CA PHE A 841 10.19 16.58 -0.47
C PHE A 841 11.02 15.96 -1.58
N ILE A 842 12.25 15.55 -1.25
CA ILE A 842 13.11 14.74 -2.10
C ILE A 842 14.00 13.83 -1.26
N ALA A 843 14.23 12.61 -1.74
CA ALA A 843 15.23 11.69 -1.23
C ALA A 843 16.24 11.40 -2.35
N ALA A 844 17.52 11.69 -2.12
CA ALA A 844 18.58 11.56 -3.10
C ALA A 844 19.92 11.18 -2.45
N GLN A 845 20.92 10.84 -3.27
CA GLN A 845 22.29 10.62 -2.82
C GLN A 845 22.93 11.93 -2.35
N ASN A 846 23.78 11.88 -1.32
CA ASN A 846 24.40 13.06 -0.72
C ASN A 846 25.15 13.94 -1.74
N GLU A 847 25.84 13.33 -2.71
CA GLU A 847 26.58 14.06 -3.75
C GLU A 847 25.68 14.79 -4.77
N LYS A 848 24.39 14.43 -4.85
CA LYS A 848 23.41 15.10 -5.73
C LYS A 848 22.60 16.19 -5.01
N ALA A 849 22.86 16.43 -3.73
CA ALA A 849 22.02 17.28 -2.89
C ALA A 849 21.87 18.71 -3.46
N GLN A 850 22.96 19.37 -3.82
CA GLN A 850 22.92 20.73 -4.37
C GLN A 850 22.11 20.77 -5.67
N GLU A 851 22.44 19.91 -6.64
CA GLU A 851 21.75 19.85 -7.92
C GLU A 851 20.25 19.60 -7.78
N ALA A 852 19.88 18.68 -6.90
CA ALA A 852 18.47 18.34 -6.63
C ALA A 852 17.71 19.52 -6.02
N ILE A 853 18.29 20.22 -5.04
CA ILE A 853 17.66 21.36 -4.38
C ILE A 853 17.54 22.55 -5.33
N GLU A 854 18.58 22.84 -6.12
CA GLU A 854 18.57 23.92 -7.12
C GLU A 854 17.53 23.66 -8.21
N ALA A 855 17.46 22.42 -8.72
CA ALA A 855 16.44 22.00 -9.69
C ALA A 855 15.03 22.19 -9.13
N PHE A 856 14.83 21.76 -7.89
CA PHE A 856 13.53 21.89 -7.21
C PHE A 856 13.14 23.36 -7.00
N ALA A 857 14.06 24.18 -6.50
CA ALA A 857 13.86 25.61 -6.33
C ALA A 857 13.53 26.30 -7.66
N SER A 858 14.16 25.87 -8.75
CA SER A 858 13.89 26.40 -10.10
C SER A 858 12.44 26.13 -10.52
N ILE A 859 11.96 24.91 -10.44
CA ILE A 859 10.58 24.58 -10.87
C ILE A 859 9.51 25.15 -9.95
N ILE A 860 9.80 25.33 -8.66
CA ILE A 860 8.90 25.98 -7.70
C ILE A 860 8.74 27.47 -8.02
N ASN A 861 9.84 28.16 -8.40
CA ASN A 861 9.79 29.59 -8.68
C ASN A 861 9.40 29.93 -10.13
N ASP A 862 9.84 29.10 -11.07
CA ASP A 862 9.55 29.25 -12.49
C ASP A 862 8.90 27.98 -13.04
N MET A 863 7.64 27.78 -12.62
CA MET A 863 6.86 26.60 -12.97
C MET A 863 6.82 26.41 -14.50
N PRO A 864 7.28 25.28 -15.02
CA PRO A 864 7.18 24.96 -16.45
C PRO A 864 5.72 24.98 -16.93
N GLU A 865 5.48 25.56 -18.10
CA GLU A 865 4.17 25.70 -18.70
C GLU A 865 4.00 24.73 -19.86
N SER A 866 2.89 23.97 -19.89
CA SER A 866 2.49 23.12 -21.01
C SER A 866 0.97 23.01 -21.03
N GLU A 867 0.34 23.53 -22.07
CA GLU A 867 -1.12 23.42 -22.25
C GLU A 867 -1.55 21.95 -22.33
N LYS A 868 -0.78 21.09 -23.00
CA LYS A 868 -1.08 19.67 -23.11
C LYS A 868 -1.03 18.94 -21.77
N ALA A 869 -0.01 19.20 -20.95
CA ALA A 869 0.09 18.63 -19.61
C ALA A 869 -1.05 19.13 -18.71
N PHE A 870 -1.44 20.41 -18.85
CA PHE A 870 -2.56 20.98 -18.14
C PHE A 870 -3.89 20.31 -18.54
N ASP A 871 -4.13 20.11 -19.84
CA ASP A 871 -5.34 19.48 -20.34
C ASP A 871 -5.47 18.04 -19.84
N VAL A 872 -4.35 17.29 -19.81
CA VAL A 872 -4.32 15.92 -19.24
C VAL A 872 -4.66 15.97 -17.75
N ALA A 873 -4.01 16.82 -16.96
CA ALA A 873 -4.25 16.92 -15.51
C ALA A 873 -5.69 17.36 -15.19
N LYS A 874 -6.25 18.30 -15.96
CA LYS A 874 -7.63 18.75 -15.85
C LYS A 874 -8.62 17.65 -16.19
N THR A 875 -8.41 16.94 -17.28
CA THR A 875 -9.26 15.81 -17.71
C THR A 875 -9.24 14.71 -16.66
N SER A 876 -8.05 14.33 -16.18
CA SER A 876 -7.90 13.33 -15.12
C SER A 876 -8.67 13.72 -13.86
N LEU A 877 -8.50 14.94 -13.36
CA LEU A 877 -9.20 15.43 -12.16
C LEU A 877 -10.73 15.38 -12.32
N LEU A 878 -11.25 15.84 -13.47
CA LEU A 878 -12.69 15.84 -13.73
C LEU A 878 -13.25 14.43 -13.89
N THR A 879 -12.53 13.53 -14.54
CA THR A 879 -12.96 12.15 -14.76
C THR A 879 -12.92 11.35 -13.45
N SER A 880 -11.91 11.56 -12.61
CA SER A 880 -11.85 10.97 -11.27
C SER A 880 -13.04 11.41 -10.42
N ILE A 881 -13.39 12.72 -10.39
CA ILE A 881 -14.57 13.21 -9.65
C ILE A 881 -15.88 12.61 -10.22
N ARG A 882 -16.01 12.44 -11.54
CA ARG A 882 -17.20 11.84 -12.16
C ARG A 882 -17.42 10.39 -11.73
N SER A 883 -16.34 9.61 -11.65
CA SER A 883 -16.40 8.17 -11.39
C SER A 883 -16.25 7.79 -9.92
N SER A 884 -15.73 8.68 -9.06
CA SER A 884 -15.61 8.38 -7.64
C SER A 884 -16.96 8.37 -6.92
N ARG A 885 -17.08 7.48 -5.91
CA ARG A 885 -18.23 7.39 -5.02
C ARG A 885 -17.74 7.27 -3.58
N THR A 886 -18.42 7.95 -2.68
CA THR A 886 -18.22 7.74 -1.25
C THR A 886 -19.21 6.70 -0.78
N THR A 887 -18.74 5.52 -0.40
CA THR A 887 -19.57 4.36 -0.04
C THR A 887 -19.31 3.90 1.39
N GLY A 888 -20.13 3.02 1.89
CA GLY A 888 -19.95 2.36 3.18
C GLY A 888 -19.81 3.35 4.34
N ILE A 889 -18.96 3.01 5.29
CA ILE A 889 -18.68 3.83 6.49
C ILE A 889 -18.04 5.18 6.16
N ASN A 890 -17.41 5.33 4.98
CA ASN A 890 -16.74 6.56 4.58
C ASN A 890 -17.71 7.76 4.43
N VAL A 891 -19.00 7.49 4.22
CA VAL A 891 -20.04 8.54 4.26
C VAL A 891 -20.08 9.22 5.62
N LEU A 892 -19.97 8.44 6.71
CA LEU A 892 -20.01 8.95 8.08
C LEU A 892 -18.75 9.74 8.41
N TYR A 893 -17.57 9.23 8.05
CA TYR A 893 -16.31 9.95 8.25
C TYR A 893 -16.26 11.24 7.43
N LYS A 894 -16.69 11.22 6.16
CA LYS A 894 -16.76 12.43 5.33
C LYS A 894 -17.70 13.49 5.91
N TYR A 895 -18.77 13.06 6.57
CA TYR A 895 -19.66 13.97 7.29
C TYR A 895 -18.91 14.66 8.48
N LEU A 896 -18.16 13.90 9.29
CA LEU A 896 -17.36 14.45 10.37
C LEU A 896 -16.28 15.42 9.87
N ASP A 897 -15.56 15.06 8.79
CA ASP A 897 -14.57 15.92 8.18
C ASP A 897 -15.16 17.28 7.77
N LEU A 898 -16.37 17.28 7.17
CA LEU A 898 -17.02 18.53 6.78
C LEU A 898 -17.46 19.37 8.00
N GLN A 899 -17.84 18.73 9.10
CA GLN A 899 -18.13 19.46 10.34
C GLN A 899 -16.88 20.15 10.87
N ASP A 900 -15.71 19.53 10.78
CA ASP A 900 -14.44 20.14 11.19
C ASP A 900 -14.12 21.41 10.41
N TYR A 901 -14.46 21.44 9.12
CA TYR A 901 -14.36 22.64 8.30
C TYR A 901 -15.51 23.65 8.53
N GLY A 902 -16.54 23.29 9.30
CA GLY A 902 -17.76 24.10 9.43
C GLY A 902 -18.59 24.16 8.15
N LEU A 903 -18.50 23.12 7.31
CA LEU A 903 -19.19 22.99 6.04
C LEU A 903 -20.37 22.02 6.14
N THR A 904 -21.35 22.20 5.26
CA THR A 904 -22.55 21.34 5.18
C THR A 904 -22.71 20.66 3.81
N GLU A 905 -21.95 21.10 2.81
CA GLU A 905 -22.01 20.58 1.45
C GLU A 905 -20.69 19.94 1.06
N ASN A 906 -20.76 18.96 0.18
CA ASN A 906 -19.59 18.28 -0.37
C ASN A 906 -18.70 19.26 -1.17
N ARG A 907 -17.43 19.39 -0.76
CA ARG A 907 -16.43 20.29 -1.39
C ARG A 907 -16.17 19.95 -2.86
N GLU A 908 -16.25 18.68 -3.24
CA GLU A 908 -15.93 18.21 -4.59
C GLU A 908 -16.87 18.74 -5.67
N LYS A 909 -18.12 19.04 -5.31
CA LYS A 909 -19.07 19.64 -6.23
C LYS A 909 -18.56 20.99 -6.75
N ALA A 910 -18.12 21.85 -5.84
CA ALA A 910 -17.57 23.16 -6.21
C ALA A 910 -16.27 23.03 -7.03
N VAL A 911 -15.42 22.05 -6.70
CA VAL A 911 -14.21 21.74 -7.48
C VAL A 911 -14.60 21.34 -8.89
N PHE A 912 -15.51 20.37 -9.04
CA PHE A 912 -15.98 19.89 -10.33
C PHE A 912 -16.55 21.02 -11.21
N GLU A 913 -17.43 21.86 -10.65
CA GLU A 913 -18.06 22.94 -11.38
C GLU A 913 -17.07 24.03 -11.84
N LYS A 914 -16.06 24.34 -11.01
CA LYS A 914 -15.10 25.44 -11.28
C LYS A 914 -13.92 25.02 -12.15
N VAL A 915 -13.39 23.80 -11.95
CA VAL A 915 -12.25 23.33 -12.72
C VAL A 915 -12.56 23.22 -14.22
N GLN A 916 -13.82 22.98 -14.59
CA GLN A 916 -14.24 22.95 -16.00
C GLN A 916 -13.86 24.22 -16.77
N ASP A 917 -13.92 25.39 -16.14
CA ASP A 917 -13.64 26.67 -16.74
C ASP A 917 -12.20 27.16 -16.53
N MET A 918 -11.39 26.45 -15.72
CA MET A 918 -10.01 26.86 -15.42
C MET A 918 -9.09 26.66 -16.62
N THR A 919 -8.09 27.53 -16.71
CA THR A 919 -7.04 27.56 -17.74
C THR A 919 -5.66 27.40 -17.10
N LEU A 920 -4.63 27.09 -17.89
CA LEU A 920 -3.25 27.09 -17.43
C LEU A 920 -2.82 28.45 -16.85
N ALA A 921 -3.33 29.54 -17.43
CA ALA A 921 -3.08 30.90 -16.93
C ALA A 921 -3.62 31.11 -15.50
N ASP A 922 -4.73 30.48 -15.12
CA ASP A 922 -5.25 30.53 -13.74
C ASP A 922 -4.32 29.78 -12.78
N VAL A 923 -3.82 28.59 -13.17
CA VAL A 923 -2.85 27.82 -12.37
C VAL A 923 -1.52 28.58 -12.23
N LYS A 924 -1.05 29.23 -13.28
CA LYS A 924 0.14 30.07 -13.24
C LYS A 924 -0.05 31.27 -12.30
N ALA A 925 -1.16 31.99 -12.41
CA ALA A 925 -1.47 33.10 -11.52
C ALA A 925 -1.59 32.65 -10.06
N PHE A 926 -2.11 31.44 -9.82
CA PHE A 926 -2.16 30.82 -8.51
C PHE A 926 -0.75 30.51 -7.99
N GLN A 927 0.12 29.86 -8.80
CA GLN A 927 1.50 29.58 -8.44
C GLN A 927 2.29 30.86 -8.13
N GLU A 928 2.18 31.89 -8.95
CA GLU A 928 2.84 33.17 -8.74
C GLU A 928 2.40 33.84 -7.43
N LYS A 929 1.11 33.80 -7.13
CA LYS A 929 0.55 34.38 -5.90
C LYS A 929 0.89 33.57 -4.66
N TRP A 930 0.80 32.22 -4.75
CA TRP A 930 0.78 31.35 -3.57
C TRP A 930 2.11 30.62 -3.30
N ILE A 931 2.93 30.39 -4.32
CA ILE A 931 4.09 29.50 -4.24
C ILE A 931 5.41 30.26 -4.49
N LYS A 932 5.47 31.04 -5.58
CA LYS A 932 6.70 31.75 -6.02
C LYS A 932 7.24 32.72 -4.97
N GLY A 933 8.58 32.70 -4.77
CA GLY A 933 9.29 33.69 -3.97
C GLY A 933 9.00 33.67 -2.47
N ARG A 934 8.51 32.54 -1.96
CA ARG A 934 8.21 32.38 -0.54
C ARG A 934 9.47 32.06 0.26
N LYS A 935 9.40 32.33 1.56
CA LYS A 935 10.41 31.91 2.53
C LYS A 935 10.10 30.48 2.94
N TYR A 936 11.13 29.71 3.16
CA TYR A 936 11.01 28.31 3.53
C TYR A 936 11.83 27.99 4.78
N VAL A 937 11.30 27.09 5.57
CA VAL A 937 12.08 26.29 6.52
C VAL A 937 12.53 25.05 5.79
N TYR A 938 13.84 24.80 5.83
CA TYR A 938 14.46 23.66 5.18
C TYR A 938 14.88 22.63 6.23
N GLY A 939 14.56 21.39 6.02
CA GLY A 939 14.97 20.26 6.87
C GLY A 939 15.82 19.28 6.11
N PHE A 940 16.91 18.89 6.72
CA PHE A 940 17.82 17.87 6.24
C PHE A 940 17.97 16.76 7.28
N LEU A 941 17.79 15.52 6.85
CA LEU A 941 18.16 14.35 7.62
C LEU A 941 19.31 13.66 6.89
N GLY A 942 20.50 13.66 7.47
CA GLY A 942 21.67 13.07 6.83
C GLY A 942 22.96 13.36 7.55
N ASN A 943 24.08 12.88 6.99
CA ASN A 943 25.42 13.12 7.48
C ASN A 943 26.00 14.42 6.91
N LYS A 944 26.29 15.38 7.77
CA LYS A 944 26.88 16.68 7.39
C LYS A 944 28.18 16.56 6.59
N GLU A 945 29.00 15.56 6.86
CA GLU A 945 30.27 15.36 6.15
C GLU A 945 30.07 15.04 4.67
N GLY A 946 28.90 14.53 4.31
CA GLY A 946 28.51 14.24 2.91
C GLY A 946 27.79 15.38 2.19
N LEU A 947 27.49 16.49 2.85
CA LEU A 947 26.72 17.62 2.31
C LEU A 947 27.58 18.86 2.10
N ASP A 948 27.31 19.64 1.04
CA ASP A 948 27.95 20.95 0.82
C ASP A 948 27.38 21.98 1.82
N MET A 949 28.06 22.16 2.92
CA MET A 949 27.61 23.05 4.00
C MET A 949 27.69 24.55 3.62
N ASP A 950 28.50 24.96 2.66
CA ASP A 950 28.53 26.32 2.16
C ASP A 950 27.26 26.61 1.33
N PHE A 951 26.87 25.67 0.50
CA PHE A 951 25.61 25.76 -0.24
C PHE A 951 24.41 25.76 0.72
N ILE A 952 24.34 24.81 1.66
CA ILE A 952 23.25 24.73 2.64
C ILE A 952 23.12 26.00 3.46
N GLY A 953 24.26 26.59 3.91
CA GLY A 953 24.29 27.83 4.63
C GLY A 953 23.80 29.04 3.80
N SER A 954 23.82 28.93 2.46
CA SER A 954 23.28 29.99 1.56
C SER A 954 21.75 30.00 1.56
N LEU A 955 21.07 28.94 1.94
CA LEU A 955 19.61 28.84 2.02
C LEU A 955 19.05 29.59 3.25
N GLY A 956 19.84 29.73 4.32
CA GLY A 956 19.46 30.43 5.55
C GLY A 956 20.37 30.08 6.74
N PRO A 957 20.16 30.70 7.91
CA PRO A 957 20.83 30.32 9.14
C PRO A 957 20.62 28.84 9.45
N VAL A 958 21.70 28.12 9.72
CA VAL A 958 21.69 26.68 9.99
C VAL A 958 21.61 26.42 11.50
N THR A 959 20.69 25.56 11.89
CA THR A 959 20.52 25.04 13.24
C THR A 959 20.66 23.52 13.23
N ASP A 960 21.59 23.02 14.04
CA ASP A 960 21.69 21.57 14.27
C ASP A 960 20.65 21.15 15.29
N LEU A 961 19.90 20.12 14.95
CA LEU A 961 18.95 19.46 15.83
C LEU A 961 19.53 18.15 16.36
N THR A 962 19.19 17.81 17.58
CA THR A 962 19.38 16.46 18.09
C THR A 962 18.17 15.59 17.78
N LEU A 963 18.33 14.26 17.84
CA LEU A 963 17.19 13.36 17.71
C LEU A 963 16.20 13.56 18.88
N GLU A 964 16.68 13.87 20.09
CA GLU A 964 15.85 14.19 21.25
C GLU A 964 14.93 15.39 21.00
N GLU A 965 15.42 16.42 20.32
CA GLU A 965 14.63 17.61 20.02
C GLU A 965 13.49 17.34 19.04
N ILE A 966 13.74 16.51 18.01
CA ILE A 966 12.71 16.19 17.00
C ILE A 966 11.73 15.12 17.45
N PHE A 967 12.14 14.18 18.31
CA PHE A 967 11.26 13.16 18.87
C PHE A 967 10.54 13.61 20.14
N GLY A 968 11.11 14.52 20.94
CA GLY A 968 10.56 14.98 22.20
C GLY A 968 10.90 14.09 23.40
N TYR A 969 11.82 13.11 23.24
CA TYR A 969 12.25 12.16 24.30
C TYR A 969 13.69 11.70 24.14
#